data_1e28ee00ef1927445998b3f514dc48d2
#
_entry.id   1e28ee00ef1927445998b3f514dc48d2
#
_cell.length_a   1.000
_cell.length_b   1.000
_cell.length_c   1.000
_cell.angle_alpha   90.00
_cell.angle_beta   90.00
_cell.angle_gamma   90.00
#
_symmetry.space_group_name_H-M   'P 1'
#
loop_
_entity.id
_entity.type
_entity.pdbx_description
1 polymer ?
#
loop_
_entity_poly.entity_id
_entity_poly.type
_entity_poly.pdbx_seq_one_letter_code
_entity_poly.pdbx_strand_id
1 'polypeptide(L)'
;MSKPLISSGKWHGKKVYFGLHYDLHAGEKDTDLGARCSPRELKPLLRMMAPDFVQTDCKGHPGMTSWYSKTPGATVSPGVVRDAMRQWRVATRELGLPLHCHYSGIWDMAAGAKHPDWAIRGPNGRPVGAPNETSGELIDQRMCPRGPYLEKLMLPQMIELIDRYQVDGFWVDGDLWATEPCYCDRCRTAWTSATGITEPPADEKNPNWVRWWNFTRESFEAYVTRYCDAIHAHKPGVLVCSNWLQTFRHPGEPKIPTDWISGDNAWVWGLDGSRCEARFLSTRGKHWDIMLWTFYCSHGMGQADSPWVAKPAEMLMQEAAVLLAFGGNVQVYENPPGLRDGRLVPWRQKRWGEVGRFIKKRRAICQGSRTIPQVAVLHSEHHLRATPTGRNLMWGMDITPVQGAVFSLLEAHYGVDILDEWALLPRLKEFPVVVAPEQDKMSDVMVRALQDYVRGGGRLLVSGPAAFDRFGGEFLGVKGGTLEVKATYHVPTGDGATPLYSEHWRLVTPTTAKGVGHLGKTPLLDDRLLVHPAFSVNRVGRGRVAYVPANLFRDFNRNRYPLTQGFVADVMQKLAGRLDIQVQAPIGTDVALRAQGRRRIIHLVNRCSGIPNQTANGAIDEIPEVGPVTVRMRMPQAPKRVALALEKGDLSWKHAAGVLTIKLARYRIHEAIVIE
;
A
#
# COMPACT_ATOMS: atom_id res chain seq x y z
N MET A 1 -13.90 -22.90 12.09
CA MET A 1 -13.85 -21.43 12.27
C MET A 1 -12.43 -21.09 12.69
N SER A 2 -11.62 -20.55 11.80
CA SER A 2 -10.30 -20.03 12.16
C SER A 2 -10.50 -18.86 13.11
N LYS A 3 -9.80 -18.89 14.24
CA LYS A 3 -9.77 -17.75 15.17
C LYS A 3 -9.39 -16.49 14.38
N PRO A 4 -10.11 -15.37 14.53
CA PRO A 4 -9.65 -14.11 13.97
C PRO A 4 -8.24 -13.87 14.51
N LEU A 5 -7.29 -13.59 13.63
CA LEU A 5 -5.96 -13.12 14.01
C LEU A 5 -6.16 -11.80 14.74
N ILE A 6 -6.19 -11.87 16.07
CA ILE A 6 -6.26 -10.68 16.91
C ILE A 6 -4.85 -10.13 16.97
N SER A 7 -4.67 -8.92 16.45
CA SER A 7 -3.47 -8.13 16.64
C SER A 7 -3.09 -8.15 18.14
N SER A 8 -1.91 -8.64 18.44
CA SER A 8 -1.30 -8.51 19.76
C SER A 8 -0.76 -7.10 20.03
N GLY A 9 -0.73 -6.25 19.00
CA GLY A 9 -0.29 -4.87 19.09
C GLY A 9 -1.25 -4.05 19.96
N LYS A 10 -0.71 -3.50 21.04
CA LYS A 10 -1.48 -2.67 21.98
C LYS A 10 -1.52 -1.23 21.51
N TRP A 11 -2.21 -0.96 20.40
CA TRP A 11 -2.49 0.42 20.01
C TRP A 11 -3.16 1.17 21.18
N HIS A 12 -2.95 2.48 21.27
CA HIS A 12 -3.43 3.35 22.37
C HIS A 12 -4.95 3.33 22.63
N GLY A 13 -5.67 2.43 21.98
CA GLY A 13 -7.11 2.21 22.11
C GLY A 13 -7.92 2.73 20.93
N LYS A 14 -9.19 2.31 20.87
CA LYS A 14 -10.10 2.57 19.74
C LYS A 14 -10.38 4.06 19.48
N LYS A 15 -10.11 4.95 20.44
CA LYS A 15 -10.35 6.39 20.27
C LYS A 15 -9.21 7.09 19.55
N VAL A 16 -8.02 6.50 19.50
CA VAL A 16 -6.85 7.04 18.82
C VAL A 16 -6.92 6.62 17.35
N TYR A 17 -7.34 7.54 16.49
CA TYR A 17 -7.76 7.26 15.13
C TYR A 17 -7.21 8.23 14.08
N PHE A 18 -6.92 9.47 14.46
CA PHE A 18 -6.42 10.53 13.61
C PHE A 18 -5.14 11.12 14.20
N GLY A 19 -4.03 11.09 13.45
CA GLY A 19 -2.72 11.56 13.90
C GLY A 19 -2.23 12.81 13.17
N LEU A 20 -1.39 13.58 13.86
CA LEU A 20 -0.50 14.56 13.27
C LEU A 20 0.90 13.99 13.20
N HIS A 21 1.48 13.95 12.00
CA HIS A 21 2.91 13.75 11.81
C HIS A 21 3.55 15.11 11.46
N TYR A 22 4.41 15.60 12.34
CA TYR A 22 5.14 16.86 12.13
C TYR A 22 6.61 16.58 11.90
N ASP A 23 7.14 17.03 10.79
CA ASP A 23 8.48 16.69 10.34
C ASP A 23 9.29 17.94 9.95
N LEU A 24 10.58 17.93 10.34
CA LEU A 24 11.52 18.99 10.01
C LEU A 24 12.80 18.48 9.32
N HIS A 25 13.24 17.24 9.60
CA HIS A 25 14.54 16.72 9.17
C HIS A 25 15.69 17.69 9.51
N ALA A 26 16.01 17.81 10.79
CA ALA A 26 17.07 18.69 11.27
C ALA A 26 18.38 18.50 10.49
N GLY A 27 18.98 19.58 10.04
CA GLY A 27 20.14 19.58 9.17
C GLY A 27 21.25 20.55 9.61
N GLU A 28 22.33 20.57 8.85
CA GLU A 28 23.52 21.36 9.14
C GLU A 28 23.30 22.88 8.95
N LYS A 29 22.40 23.25 8.04
CA LYS A 29 22.11 24.65 7.70
C LYS A 29 21.05 25.29 8.58
N ASP A 30 20.49 24.57 9.52
CA ASP A 30 19.50 25.11 10.45
C ASP A 30 20.13 26.10 11.44
N THR A 31 19.37 27.12 11.82
CA THR A 31 19.83 28.19 12.70
C THR A 31 18.91 28.48 13.88
N ASP A 32 17.66 28.03 13.84
CA ASP A 32 16.62 28.43 14.79
C ASP A 32 15.67 27.28 15.20
N LEU A 33 16.13 26.01 15.09
CA LEU A 33 15.34 24.85 15.43
C LEU A 33 14.78 24.94 16.85
N GLY A 34 13.46 24.88 16.95
CA GLY A 34 12.75 24.90 18.23
C GLY A 34 12.52 26.29 18.80
N ALA A 35 13.02 27.38 18.19
CA ALA A 35 12.89 28.75 18.71
C ALA A 35 11.44 29.13 19.07
N ARG A 36 10.48 28.71 18.26
CA ARG A 36 9.03 28.95 18.43
C ARG A 36 8.27 27.70 18.85
N CYS A 37 8.96 26.66 19.26
CA CYS A 37 8.34 25.43 19.77
C CYS A 37 8.17 25.54 21.30
N SER A 38 6.98 25.92 21.75
CA SER A 38 6.63 25.95 23.17
C SER A 38 5.21 25.40 23.41
N PRO A 39 4.89 24.87 24.60
CA PRO A 39 3.53 24.42 24.93
C PRO A 39 2.49 25.53 24.77
N ARG A 40 2.88 26.79 25.00
CA ARG A 40 2.01 27.96 24.82
C ARG A 40 1.62 28.13 23.35
N GLU A 41 2.54 27.89 22.42
CA GLU A 41 2.32 28.02 20.98
C GLU A 41 1.67 26.77 20.38
N LEU A 42 2.11 25.58 20.81
CA LEU A 42 1.63 24.29 20.27
C LEU A 42 0.18 23.95 20.67
N LYS A 43 -0.16 24.08 21.97
CA LYS A 43 -1.46 23.60 22.49
C LYS A 43 -2.70 24.23 21.82
N PRO A 44 -2.78 25.54 21.56
CA PRO A 44 -3.93 26.14 20.86
C PRO A 44 -4.14 25.54 19.48
N LEU A 45 -3.04 25.31 18.74
CA LEU A 45 -3.07 24.78 17.36
C LEU A 45 -3.36 23.28 17.34
N LEU A 46 -2.83 22.50 18.28
CA LEU A 46 -3.21 21.10 18.47
C LEU A 46 -4.70 20.96 18.87
N ARG A 47 -5.25 21.85 19.71
CA ARG A 47 -6.69 21.86 19.98
C ARG A 47 -7.53 22.22 18.76
N MET A 48 -7.05 23.14 17.92
CA MET A 48 -7.71 23.53 16.66
C MET A 48 -7.77 22.37 15.67
N MET A 49 -6.68 21.64 15.49
CA MET A 49 -6.59 20.47 14.66
C MET A 49 -7.28 19.25 15.29
N ALA A 50 -7.17 19.12 16.62
CA ALA A 50 -7.71 18.04 17.43
C ALA A 50 -7.22 16.64 16.99
N PRO A 51 -5.92 16.37 16.87
CA PRO A 51 -5.43 15.02 16.64
C PRO A 51 -5.68 14.13 17.87
N ASP A 52 -5.65 12.81 17.68
CA ASP A 52 -5.75 11.83 18.76
C ASP A 52 -4.36 11.37 19.24
N PHE A 53 -3.32 11.58 18.44
CA PHE A 53 -1.90 11.38 18.78
C PHE A 53 -1.03 12.29 17.93
N VAL A 54 0.21 12.46 18.35
CA VAL A 54 1.22 13.26 17.61
C VAL A 54 2.43 12.38 17.35
N GLN A 55 2.99 12.50 16.18
CA GLN A 55 4.29 11.96 15.80
C GLN A 55 5.16 13.16 15.39
N THR A 56 6.25 13.41 16.12
CA THR A 56 7.13 14.53 15.81
C THR A 56 8.49 14.04 15.35
N ASP A 57 9.11 14.79 14.45
CA ASP A 57 10.47 14.50 14.02
C ASP A 57 11.47 14.70 15.17
N CYS A 58 12.29 13.71 15.37
CA CYS A 58 13.42 13.80 16.28
C CYS A 58 14.76 13.68 15.55
N LYS A 59 14.82 12.83 14.53
CA LYS A 59 15.99 12.68 13.66
C LYS A 59 15.55 12.26 12.26
N GLY A 60 15.71 13.14 11.28
CA GLY A 60 15.48 12.84 9.86
C GLY A 60 16.70 12.25 9.15
N HIS A 61 16.63 12.13 7.83
CA HIS A 61 17.67 11.51 6.99
C HIS A 61 19.05 12.22 7.01
N PRO A 62 19.15 13.56 7.26
CA PRO A 62 20.46 14.17 7.49
C PRO A 62 21.22 13.54 8.66
N GLY A 63 20.57 12.77 9.53
CA GLY A 63 21.19 12.08 10.65
C GLY A 63 21.47 12.97 11.86
N MET A 64 21.00 14.21 11.82
CA MET A 64 21.17 15.17 12.91
C MET A 64 19.95 15.17 13.82
N THR A 65 20.21 15.25 15.13
CA THR A 65 19.12 15.28 16.12
C THR A 65 18.56 16.68 16.32
N SER A 66 17.25 16.80 16.50
CA SER A 66 16.53 18.03 16.85
C SER A 66 16.46 18.27 18.37
N TRP A 67 17.16 17.46 19.16
CA TRP A 67 17.29 17.57 20.62
C TRP A 67 18.76 17.48 21.02
N TYR A 68 19.09 17.93 22.20
CA TYR A 68 20.44 17.84 22.76
C TYR A 68 20.74 16.39 23.18
N SER A 69 21.06 15.53 22.21
CA SER A 69 21.41 14.12 22.45
C SER A 69 22.71 14.01 23.25
N LYS A 70 22.73 13.09 24.21
CA LYS A 70 23.91 12.72 25.00
C LYS A 70 24.51 11.40 24.57
N THR A 71 23.92 10.74 23.56
CA THR A 71 24.43 9.48 23.04
C THR A 71 25.82 9.71 22.41
N PRO A 72 26.84 8.91 22.79
CA PRO A 72 28.15 8.99 22.15
C PRO A 72 28.06 8.82 20.64
N GLY A 73 28.73 9.69 19.89
CA GLY A 73 28.70 9.68 18.41
C GLY A 73 27.53 10.41 17.78
N ALA A 74 26.50 10.80 18.54
CA ALA A 74 25.39 11.59 18.03
C ALA A 74 25.84 12.91 17.39
N THR A 75 25.14 13.34 16.34
CA THR A 75 25.30 14.65 15.74
C THR A 75 24.06 15.49 16.05
N VAL A 76 24.23 16.48 16.91
CA VAL A 76 23.18 17.48 17.18
C VAL A 76 23.22 18.52 16.08
N SER A 77 22.09 18.91 15.51
CA SER A 77 22.06 20.01 14.54
C SER A 77 22.57 21.30 15.19
N PRO A 78 23.46 22.06 14.54
CA PRO A 78 23.99 23.30 15.08
C PRO A 78 22.88 24.35 15.28
N GLY A 79 21.77 24.21 14.58
CA GLY A 79 20.63 25.11 14.68
C GLY A 79 19.70 24.87 15.86
N VAL A 80 19.94 23.86 16.71
CA VAL A 80 19.08 23.62 17.89
C VAL A 80 19.28 24.72 18.94
N VAL A 81 18.31 25.60 19.05
CA VAL A 81 18.30 26.71 20.04
C VAL A 81 17.37 26.44 21.20
N ARG A 82 16.49 25.44 21.09
CA ARG A 82 15.61 24.96 22.14
C ARG A 82 15.34 23.47 21.98
N ASP A 83 15.24 22.75 23.09
CA ASP A 83 14.84 21.32 23.10
C ASP A 83 13.37 21.14 22.67
N ALA A 84 13.14 21.03 21.37
CA ALA A 84 11.82 20.87 20.79
C ALA A 84 11.11 19.60 21.29
N MET A 85 11.83 18.48 21.46
CA MET A 85 11.28 17.23 21.98
C MET A 85 10.66 17.41 23.36
N ARG A 86 11.34 18.17 24.24
CA ARG A 86 10.80 18.52 25.58
C ARG A 86 9.52 19.32 25.46
N GLN A 87 9.47 20.28 24.55
CA GLN A 87 8.30 21.13 24.35
C GLN A 87 7.10 20.32 23.83
N TRP A 88 7.31 19.47 22.83
CA TRP A 88 6.30 18.56 22.32
C TRP A 88 5.78 17.61 23.41
N ARG A 89 6.69 17.00 24.21
CA ARG A 89 6.27 16.11 25.32
C ARG A 89 5.42 16.82 26.36
N VAL A 90 5.80 18.04 26.75
CA VAL A 90 5.01 18.82 27.70
C VAL A 90 3.63 19.13 27.13
N ALA A 91 3.58 19.64 25.88
CA ALA A 91 2.31 19.99 25.23
C ALA A 91 1.37 18.78 25.09
N THR A 92 1.89 17.65 24.61
CA THR A 92 1.10 16.42 24.41
C THR A 92 0.63 15.81 25.72
N ARG A 93 1.47 15.81 26.77
CA ARG A 93 1.08 15.33 28.10
C ARG A 93 -0.06 16.15 28.70
N GLU A 94 0.03 17.48 28.62
CA GLU A 94 -1.04 18.37 29.11
C GLU A 94 -2.35 18.23 28.31
N LEU A 95 -2.28 17.74 27.08
CA LEU A 95 -3.45 17.46 26.24
C LEU A 95 -3.91 15.99 26.29
N GLY A 96 -3.19 15.12 27.02
CA GLY A 96 -3.49 13.69 27.10
C GLY A 96 -3.27 12.94 25.79
N LEU A 97 -2.34 13.41 24.93
CA LEU A 97 -2.04 12.83 23.64
C LEU A 97 -0.79 11.93 23.71
N PRO A 98 -0.81 10.71 23.15
CA PRO A 98 0.39 9.94 22.88
C PRO A 98 1.35 10.74 21.99
N LEU A 99 2.67 10.60 22.26
CA LEU A 99 3.73 11.20 21.47
C LEU A 99 4.64 10.12 20.89
N HIS A 100 4.61 9.97 19.58
CA HIS A 100 5.56 9.16 18.82
C HIS A 100 6.69 10.02 18.25
N CYS A 101 7.79 9.36 17.94
CA CYS A 101 8.93 9.95 17.26
C CYS A 101 9.05 9.41 15.84
N HIS A 102 9.14 10.30 14.87
CA HIS A 102 9.74 10.00 13.58
C HIS A 102 11.26 9.92 13.78
N TYR A 103 11.85 8.80 13.36
CA TYR A 103 13.27 8.53 13.52
C TYR A 103 13.81 7.90 12.24
N SER A 104 14.82 8.51 11.61
CA SER A 104 15.46 7.91 10.45
C SER A 104 16.34 6.74 10.85
N GLY A 105 16.04 5.56 10.28
CA GLY A 105 16.74 4.30 10.56
C GLY A 105 18.02 4.17 9.76
N ILE A 106 18.02 3.32 8.73
CA ILE A 106 19.20 3.03 7.91
C ILE A 106 19.73 4.26 7.18
N TRP A 107 18.87 5.17 6.75
CA TRP A 107 19.33 6.39 6.10
C TRP A 107 19.78 7.42 7.15
N ASP A 108 21.11 7.57 7.27
CA ASP A 108 21.74 8.48 8.23
C ASP A 108 23.04 9.07 7.64
N MET A 109 22.91 10.27 7.09
CA MET A 109 24.03 10.93 6.39
C MET A 109 25.15 11.33 7.35
N ALA A 110 24.82 11.82 8.54
CA ALA A 110 25.81 12.23 9.54
C ALA A 110 26.60 11.03 10.10
N ALA A 111 25.93 9.91 10.33
CA ALA A 111 26.61 8.67 10.75
C ALA A 111 27.53 8.15 9.63
N GLY A 112 27.06 8.17 8.38
CA GLY A 112 27.86 7.74 7.23
C GLY A 112 29.11 8.59 7.00
N ALA A 113 29.02 9.89 7.19
CA ALA A 113 30.16 10.80 7.10
C ALA A 113 31.20 10.52 8.20
N LYS A 114 30.76 10.24 9.43
CA LYS A 114 31.64 9.93 10.56
C LYS A 114 32.20 8.49 10.53
N HIS A 115 31.42 7.56 10.03
CA HIS A 115 31.70 6.14 10.03
C HIS A 115 31.44 5.49 8.66
N PRO A 116 32.27 5.80 7.64
CA PRO A 116 32.10 5.24 6.29
C PRO A 116 32.17 3.70 6.23
N ASP A 117 32.77 3.08 7.25
CA ASP A 117 32.82 1.60 7.44
C ASP A 117 31.48 0.99 7.89
N TRP A 118 30.53 1.81 8.33
CA TRP A 118 29.17 1.37 8.67
C TRP A 118 28.23 1.38 7.48
N ALA A 119 28.57 2.13 6.43
CA ALA A 119 27.71 2.34 5.28
C ALA A 119 27.51 1.07 4.43
N ILE A 120 26.38 1.01 3.73
CA ILE A 120 26.16 0.05 2.63
C ILE A 120 27.25 0.28 1.58
N ARG A 121 27.85 -0.81 1.09
CA ARG A 121 28.86 -0.77 0.02
C ARG A 121 28.33 -1.42 -1.25
N GLY A 122 28.62 -0.79 -2.37
CA GLY A 122 28.35 -1.35 -3.71
C GLY A 122 29.31 -2.50 -4.05
N PRO A 123 29.10 -3.16 -5.20
CA PRO A 123 30.00 -4.23 -5.69
C PRO A 123 31.43 -3.79 -5.87
N ASN A 124 31.68 -2.50 -6.13
CA ASN A 124 32.99 -1.87 -6.25
C ASN A 124 33.67 -1.58 -4.90
N GLY A 125 33.06 -1.99 -3.78
CA GLY A 125 33.55 -1.75 -2.44
C GLY A 125 33.40 -0.31 -1.91
N ARG A 126 32.83 0.61 -2.70
CA ARG A 126 32.60 2.01 -2.28
C ARG A 126 31.26 2.15 -1.55
N PRO A 127 31.12 3.10 -0.62
CA PRO A 127 29.82 3.44 -0.05
C PRO A 127 28.81 3.78 -1.14
N VAL A 128 27.56 3.32 -0.96
CA VAL A 128 26.45 3.67 -1.86
C VAL A 128 25.96 5.08 -1.52
N GLY A 129 25.70 5.88 -2.54
CA GLY A 129 25.19 7.24 -2.46
C GLY A 129 25.62 8.06 -3.67
N ALA A 130 24.84 9.07 -4.00
CA ALA A 130 25.19 9.99 -5.06
C ALA A 130 26.27 10.98 -4.55
N PRO A 131 27.34 11.23 -5.31
CA PRO A 131 28.28 12.29 -4.95
C PRO A 131 27.60 13.65 -5.10
N ASN A 132 27.90 14.57 -4.21
CA ASN A 132 27.55 15.98 -4.39
C ASN A 132 28.31 16.53 -5.60
N GLU A 133 27.62 17.13 -6.55
CA GLU A 133 28.24 17.63 -7.79
C GLU A 133 29.28 18.72 -7.55
N THR A 134 29.15 19.47 -6.44
CA THR A 134 30.03 20.59 -6.11
C THR A 134 31.20 20.18 -5.20
N SER A 135 30.93 19.36 -4.16
CA SER A 135 31.92 18.95 -3.16
C SER A 135 32.50 17.55 -3.38
N GLY A 136 31.87 16.73 -4.21
CA GLY A 136 32.22 15.32 -4.39
C GLY A 136 31.88 14.45 -3.17
N GLU A 137 31.25 15.01 -2.13
CA GLU A 137 30.84 14.27 -0.94
C GLU A 137 29.62 13.39 -1.24
N LEU A 138 29.58 12.20 -0.65
CA LEU A 138 28.42 11.31 -0.73
C LEU A 138 27.28 11.89 0.10
N ILE A 139 26.14 12.15 -0.52
CA ILE A 139 24.98 12.79 0.13
C ILE A 139 23.88 11.80 0.54
N ASP A 140 23.93 10.57 0.06
CA ASP A 140 22.91 9.52 0.31
C ASP A 140 23.53 8.36 1.07
N GLN A 141 23.93 8.61 2.33
CA GLN A 141 24.59 7.60 3.17
C GLN A 141 23.57 6.72 3.85
N ARG A 142 23.66 5.42 3.58
CA ARG A 142 22.76 4.39 4.14
C ARG A 142 23.58 3.37 4.92
N MET A 143 23.13 3.06 6.12
CA MET A 143 23.83 2.18 7.04
C MET A 143 23.57 0.70 6.74
N CYS A 144 24.60 -0.13 6.82
CA CYS A 144 24.45 -1.56 6.62
C CYS A 144 23.62 -2.19 7.76
N PRO A 145 22.54 -2.96 7.47
CA PRO A 145 21.74 -3.62 8.50
C PRO A 145 22.52 -4.62 9.38
N ARG A 146 23.68 -5.09 8.90
CA ARG A 146 24.62 -5.94 9.64
C ARG A 146 25.79 -5.15 10.24
N GLY A 147 25.79 -3.85 10.07
CA GLY A 147 26.82 -2.96 10.62
C GLY A 147 26.59 -2.64 12.09
N PRO A 148 27.54 -1.98 12.73
CA PRO A 148 27.46 -1.62 14.15
C PRO A 148 26.58 -0.40 14.44
N TYR A 149 25.99 0.23 13.41
CA TYR A 149 25.17 1.42 13.53
C TYR A 149 24.00 1.25 14.52
N LEU A 150 23.29 0.11 14.43
CA LEU A 150 22.14 -0.16 15.28
C LEU A 150 22.54 -0.12 16.78
N GLU A 151 23.55 -0.89 17.15
CA GLU A 151 23.94 -1.05 18.55
C GLU A 151 24.73 0.14 19.10
N LYS A 152 25.51 0.83 18.24
CA LYS A 152 26.39 1.92 18.69
C LYS A 152 25.76 3.29 18.68
N LEU A 153 24.72 3.51 17.85
CA LEU A 153 24.12 4.84 17.71
C LEU A 153 22.57 4.80 17.79
N MET A 154 21.90 4.02 16.95
CA MET A 154 20.45 4.08 16.83
C MET A 154 19.73 3.66 18.11
N LEU A 155 20.00 2.47 18.65
CA LEU A 155 19.39 1.98 19.88
C LEU A 155 19.69 2.88 21.10
N PRO A 156 20.93 3.29 21.35
CA PRO A 156 21.21 4.25 22.41
C PRO A 156 20.43 5.56 22.31
N GLN A 157 20.24 6.11 21.11
CA GLN A 157 19.42 7.32 20.88
C GLN A 157 17.93 7.05 21.14
N MET A 158 17.38 5.92 20.69
CA MET A 158 15.98 5.56 20.92
C MET A 158 15.73 5.34 22.43
N ILE A 159 16.64 4.68 23.13
CA ILE A 159 16.58 4.51 24.60
C ILE A 159 16.66 5.86 25.32
N GLU A 160 17.54 6.75 24.87
CA GLU A 160 17.64 8.12 25.40
C GLU A 160 16.30 8.87 25.29
N LEU A 161 15.61 8.74 24.12
CA LEU A 161 14.30 9.36 23.90
C LEU A 161 13.22 8.77 24.85
N ILE A 162 13.23 7.47 25.09
CA ILE A 162 12.34 6.80 26.03
C ILE A 162 12.58 7.32 27.46
N ASP A 163 13.82 7.32 27.90
CA ASP A 163 14.16 7.61 29.31
C ASP A 163 14.01 9.10 29.64
N ARG A 164 14.46 9.98 28.74
CA ARG A 164 14.44 11.43 28.99
C ARG A 164 13.13 12.12 28.66
N TYR A 165 12.42 11.65 27.63
CA TYR A 165 11.20 12.32 27.12
C TYR A 165 9.95 11.46 27.31
N GLN A 166 10.10 10.18 27.67
CA GLN A 166 8.98 9.26 27.89
C GLN A 166 8.04 9.21 26.67
N VAL A 167 8.66 9.04 25.50
CA VAL A 167 7.92 8.88 24.24
C VAL A 167 7.11 7.60 24.26
N ASP A 168 5.99 7.59 23.54
CA ASP A 168 5.04 6.48 23.55
C ASP A 168 5.26 5.54 22.35
N GLY A 169 6.08 5.92 21.38
CA GLY A 169 6.40 5.06 20.23
C GLY A 169 7.40 5.66 19.24
N PHE A 170 7.78 4.83 18.27
CA PHE A 170 8.67 5.18 17.17
C PHE A 170 8.08 4.75 15.83
N TRP A 171 8.13 5.64 14.87
CA TRP A 171 7.92 5.37 13.46
C TRP A 171 9.27 5.53 12.77
N VAL A 172 9.89 4.39 12.43
CA VAL A 172 11.26 4.38 11.88
C VAL A 172 11.17 4.49 10.36
N ASP A 173 11.70 5.59 9.82
CA ASP A 173 11.74 5.88 8.40
C ASP A 173 13.13 5.60 7.80
N GLY A 174 13.24 5.70 6.47
CA GLY A 174 14.51 5.45 5.79
C GLY A 174 15.04 4.03 6.00
N ASP A 175 14.15 3.08 6.14
CA ASP A 175 14.44 1.68 6.40
C ASP A 175 14.28 0.82 5.13
N LEU A 176 13.10 0.23 4.88
CA LEU A 176 12.87 -0.70 3.77
C LEU A 176 13.21 -0.08 2.41
N TRP A 177 12.73 1.13 2.17
CA TRP A 177 12.95 1.84 0.91
C TRP A 177 14.37 2.40 0.74
N ALA A 178 15.17 2.40 1.82
CA ALA A 178 16.59 2.77 1.80
C ALA A 178 17.52 1.56 1.74
N THR A 179 16.99 0.33 1.73
CA THR A 179 17.80 -0.89 1.81
C THR A 179 18.05 -1.51 0.43
N GLU A 180 19.31 -1.86 0.19
CA GLU A 180 19.76 -2.60 -0.98
C GLU A 180 20.90 -3.56 -0.62
N PRO A 181 21.30 -4.52 -1.49
CA PRO A 181 22.40 -5.45 -1.25
C PRO A 181 23.71 -4.76 -0.89
N CYS A 182 24.32 -5.16 0.23
CA CYS A 182 25.53 -4.57 0.78
C CYS A 182 26.74 -5.51 0.61
N TYR A 183 27.81 -5.03 0.02
CA TYR A 183 29.03 -5.78 -0.28
C TYR A 183 30.17 -5.51 0.72
N CYS A 184 29.88 -5.06 1.94
CA CYS A 184 30.89 -4.95 2.99
C CYS A 184 31.32 -6.33 3.48
N ASP A 185 32.48 -6.41 4.13
CA ASP A 185 33.07 -7.68 4.59
C ASP A 185 32.13 -8.48 5.50
N ARG A 186 31.38 -7.80 6.37
CA ARG A 186 30.37 -8.45 7.24
C ARG A 186 29.29 -9.17 6.44
N CYS A 187 28.79 -8.53 5.38
CA CYS A 187 27.77 -9.11 4.51
C CYS A 187 28.34 -10.24 3.64
N ARG A 188 29.56 -10.06 3.10
CA ARG A 188 30.26 -11.12 2.33
C ARG A 188 30.52 -12.35 3.20
N THR A 189 31.07 -12.19 4.39
CA THR A 189 31.30 -13.27 5.34
C THR A 189 30.01 -13.99 5.72
N ALA A 190 28.96 -13.24 6.05
CA ALA A 190 27.66 -13.84 6.39
C ALA A 190 27.03 -14.58 5.20
N TRP A 191 27.18 -14.05 3.98
CA TRP A 191 26.73 -14.70 2.76
C TRP A 191 27.47 -16.02 2.52
N THR A 192 28.81 -16.00 2.60
CA THR A 192 29.64 -17.21 2.43
C THR A 192 29.25 -18.26 3.45
N SER A 193 29.10 -17.87 4.72
CA SER A 193 28.66 -18.77 5.79
C SER A 193 27.30 -19.41 5.52
N ALA A 194 26.33 -18.61 5.01
CA ALA A 194 24.96 -19.07 4.78
C ALA A 194 24.80 -19.90 3.50
N THR A 195 25.68 -19.72 2.51
CA THR A 195 25.46 -20.25 1.16
C THR A 195 26.56 -21.14 0.63
N GLY A 196 27.76 -21.06 1.20
CA GLY A 196 28.99 -21.65 0.66
C GLY A 196 29.55 -20.93 -0.57
N ILE A 197 28.93 -19.83 -1.01
CA ILE A 197 29.38 -19.06 -2.18
C ILE A 197 30.30 -17.94 -1.68
N THR A 198 31.51 -17.89 -2.18
CA THR A 198 32.53 -16.92 -1.72
C THR A 198 32.20 -15.51 -2.12
N GLU A 199 31.84 -15.30 -3.39
CA GLU A 199 31.56 -13.95 -3.91
C GLU A 199 30.04 -13.75 -4.15
N PRO A 200 29.44 -12.73 -3.54
CA PRO A 200 28.04 -12.38 -3.85
C PRO A 200 27.94 -11.86 -5.28
N PRO A 201 26.79 -12.05 -5.95
CA PRO A 201 26.57 -11.59 -7.32
C PRO A 201 26.64 -10.07 -7.41
N ALA A 202 27.33 -9.57 -8.44
CA ALA A 202 27.49 -8.13 -8.65
C ALA A 202 26.25 -7.46 -9.25
N ASP A 203 25.47 -8.19 -10.04
CA ASP A 203 24.32 -7.68 -10.77
C ASP A 203 23.23 -8.74 -11.00
N GLU A 204 22.12 -8.31 -11.60
CA GLU A 204 20.91 -9.09 -11.83
C GLU A 204 21.06 -10.21 -12.87
N LYS A 205 22.14 -10.22 -13.65
CA LYS A 205 22.40 -11.26 -14.67
C LYS A 205 22.99 -12.52 -14.04
N ASN A 206 23.52 -12.40 -12.83
CA ASN A 206 24.08 -13.56 -12.12
C ASN A 206 22.94 -14.47 -11.62
N PRO A 207 23.04 -15.81 -11.82
CA PRO A 207 22.00 -16.76 -11.41
C PRO A 207 21.73 -16.77 -9.90
N ASN A 208 22.67 -16.31 -9.07
CA ASN A 208 22.50 -16.19 -7.63
C ASN A 208 21.92 -14.83 -7.19
N TRP A 209 21.57 -13.92 -8.11
CA TRP A 209 21.05 -12.59 -7.76
C TRP A 209 19.80 -12.65 -6.88
N VAL A 210 18.82 -13.45 -7.26
CA VAL A 210 17.59 -13.65 -6.49
C VAL A 210 17.89 -14.10 -5.05
N ARG A 211 18.84 -15.02 -4.89
CA ARG A 211 19.27 -15.51 -3.57
C ARG A 211 19.94 -14.41 -2.74
N TRP A 212 20.81 -13.60 -3.37
CA TRP A 212 21.48 -12.46 -2.73
C TRP A 212 20.50 -11.36 -2.33
N TRP A 213 19.54 -11.05 -3.20
CA TRP A 213 18.49 -10.09 -2.91
C TRP A 213 17.62 -10.53 -1.72
N ASN A 214 17.20 -11.80 -1.68
CA ASN A 214 16.45 -12.36 -0.55
C ASN A 214 17.29 -12.41 0.75
N PHE A 215 18.57 -12.73 0.68
CA PHE A 215 19.48 -12.64 1.81
C PHE A 215 19.57 -11.22 2.38
N THR A 216 19.55 -10.22 1.52
CA THR A 216 19.48 -8.80 1.93
C THR A 216 18.17 -8.51 2.65
N ARG A 217 17.05 -8.98 2.11
CA ARG A 217 15.73 -8.85 2.74
C ARG A 217 15.70 -9.49 4.14
N GLU A 218 16.20 -10.70 4.28
CA GLU A 218 16.28 -11.41 5.56
C GLU A 218 17.20 -10.68 6.56
N SER A 219 18.29 -10.10 6.08
CA SER A 219 19.18 -9.28 6.90
C SER A 219 18.51 -8.01 7.41
N PHE A 220 17.69 -7.38 6.58
CA PHE A 220 16.89 -6.22 6.94
C PHE A 220 15.77 -6.61 7.94
N GLU A 221 15.04 -7.69 7.69
CA GLU A 221 14.01 -8.19 8.61
C GLU A 221 14.59 -8.50 10.00
N ALA A 222 15.79 -9.10 10.05
CA ALA A 222 16.50 -9.35 11.30
C ALA A 222 16.95 -8.07 12.01
N TYR A 223 17.37 -7.04 11.26
CA TYR A 223 17.70 -5.71 11.81
C TYR A 223 16.48 -5.06 12.48
N VAL A 224 15.33 -5.07 11.81
CA VAL A 224 14.09 -4.54 12.40
C VAL A 224 13.67 -5.32 13.63
N THR A 225 13.74 -6.64 13.58
CA THR A 225 13.42 -7.50 14.72
C THR A 225 14.29 -7.15 15.93
N ARG A 226 15.61 -6.96 15.75
CA ARG A 226 16.53 -6.62 16.83
C ARG A 226 16.18 -5.31 17.52
N TYR A 227 15.88 -4.25 16.78
CA TYR A 227 15.53 -2.98 17.44
C TYR A 227 14.15 -3.03 18.08
N CYS A 228 13.16 -3.71 17.50
CA CYS A 228 11.87 -3.90 18.14
C CYS A 228 12.02 -4.65 19.48
N ASP A 229 12.72 -5.78 19.46
CA ASP A 229 12.93 -6.59 20.66
C ASP A 229 13.70 -5.83 21.74
N ALA A 230 14.73 -5.05 21.36
CA ALA A 230 15.51 -4.24 22.31
C ALA A 230 14.65 -3.14 22.95
N ILE A 231 13.81 -2.45 22.17
CA ILE A 231 12.90 -1.43 22.70
C ILE A 231 11.84 -2.04 23.60
N HIS A 232 11.23 -3.16 23.22
CA HIS A 232 10.23 -3.83 24.03
C HIS A 232 10.82 -4.41 25.32
N ALA A 233 12.06 -4.90 25.29
CA ALA A 233 12.77 -5.35 26.47
C ALA A 233 13.07 -4.17 27.44
N HIS A 234 13.46 -3.00 26.89
CA HIS A 234 13.71 -1.81 27.69
C HIS A 234 12.43 -1.21 28.26
N LYS A 235 11.39 -1.05 27.44
CA LYS A 235 10.09 -0.49 27.87
C LYS A 235 8.92 -1.14 27.11
N PRO A 236 8.27 -2.18 27.66
CA PRO A 236 7.23 -2.95 26.97
C PRO A 236 6.00 -2.16 26.50
N GLY A 237 5.79 -0.93 26.94
CA GLY A 237 4.65 -0.09 26.55
C GLY A 237 4.96 0.87 25.39
N VAL A 238 6.20 0.93 24.93
CA VAL A 238 6.59 1.77 23.78
C VAL A 238 6.34 1.01 22.49
N LEU A 239 5.60 1.63 21.57
CA LEU A 239 5.22 1.00 20.30
C LEU A 239 6.28 1.28 19.22
N VAL A 240 6.50 0.32 18.33
CA VAL A 240 7.48 0.44 17.25
C VAL A 240 6.88 0.04 15.92
N CYS A 241 7.15 0.83 14.89
CA CYS A 241 6.81 0.57 13.50
C CYS A 241 8.01 0.89 12.61
N SER A 242 8.20 0.14 11.54
CA SER A 242 9.12 0.47 10.45
C SER A 242 8.32 0.84 9.21
N ASN A 243 8.61 2.00 8.61
CA ASN A 243 7.89 2.50 7.46
C ASN A 243 7.91 1.50 6.29
N TRP A 244 6.76 1.23 5.70
CA TRP A 244 6.53 0.32 4.57
C TRP A 244 6.72 -1.18 4.86
N LEU A 245 7.24 -1.56 6.02
CA LEU A 245 7.40 -2.95 6.37
C LEU A 245 6.04 -3.64 6.55
N GLN A 246 5.88 -4.84 5.98
CA GLN A 246 4.64 -5.64 6.02
C GLN A 246 3.44 -4.99 5.28
N THR A 247 3.67 -3.96 4.47
CA THR A 247 2.67 -3.33 3.60
C THR A 247 2.53 -4.06 2.27
N PHE A 248 1.72 -3.51 1.37
CA PHE A 248 1.59 -3.98 -0.01
C PHE A 248 2.94 -4.05 -0.75
N ARG A 249 3.88 -3.20 -0.36
CA ARG A 249 5.27 -3.19 -0.87
C ARG A 249 6.18 -4.24 -0.23
N HIS A 250 5.71 -4.93 0.81
CA HIS A 250 6.48 -5.95 1.50
C HIS A 250 5.55 -7.08 1.96
N PRO A 251 4.95 -7.84 1.01
CA PRO A 251 4.04 -8.94 1.32
C PRO A 251 4.77 -10.08 2.04
N GLY A 252 4.00 -10.92 2.68
CA GLY A 252 4.43 -12.08 3.46
C GLY A 252 3.80 -12.10 4.84
N GLU A 253 4.07 -13.15 5.59
CA GLU A 253 3.58 -13.27 6.96
C GLU A 253 4.03 -12.09 7.82
N PRO A 254 3.13 -11.40 8.55
CA PRO A 254 3.49 -10.26 9.39
C PRO A 254 4.12 -10.71 10.73
N LYS A 255 5.22 -11.47 10.64
CA LYS A 255 5.92 -12.10 11.78
C LYS A 255 6.88 -11.18 12.53
N ILE A 256 7.28 -10.06 11.92
CA ILE A 256 8.21 -9.10 12.53
C ILE A 256 7.49 -8.39 13.68
N PRO A 257 8.12 -8.20 14.86
CA PRO A 257 7.47 -7.75 16.09
C PRO A 257 7.20 -6.23 16.14
N THR A 258 6.82 -5.62 14.99
CA THR A 258 6.28 -4.27 14.97
C THR A 258 4.88 -4.25 15.57
N ASP A 259 4.51 -3.18 16.28
CA ASP A 259 3.22 -3.07 16.97
C ASP A 259 2.07 -2.71 16.03
N TRP A 260 2.36 -1.94 14.99
CA TRP A 260 1.42 -1.64 13.93
C TRP A 260 2.12 -1.61 12.58
N ILE A 261 1.34 -1.62 11.50
CA ILE A 261 1.83 -1.50 10.14
C ILE A 261 1.52 -0.09 9.66
N SER A 262 2.51 0.61 9.11
CA SER A 262 2.35 1.95 8.58
C SER A 262 3.13 2.12 7.29
N GLY A 263 2.65 3.03 6.47
CA GLY A 263 3.31 3.52 5.27
C GLY A 263 2.90 4.96 5.04
N ASP A 264 3.38 5.55 3.98
CA ASP A 264 2.95 6.88 3.59
C ASP A 264 2.29 6.89 2.20
N ASN A 265 1.45 7.86 1.95
CA ASN A 265 0.83 8.09 0.66
C ASN A 265 1.31 9.43 0.12
N ALA A 266 2.48 9.36 -0.54
CA ALA A 266 3.05 10.51 -1.21
C ALA A 266 2.14 11.01 -2.34
N TRP A 267 2.25 12.27 -2.63
CA TRP A 267 1.46 12.94 -3.67
C TRP A 267 1.57 12.28 -5.07
N VAL A 268 2.70 11.64 -5.38
CA VAL A 268 2.94 10.93 -6.67
C VAL A 268 2.07 9.70 -6.88
N TRP A 269 1.51 9.14 -5.81
CA TRP A 269 0.66 7.93 -5.90
C TRP A 269 -0.82 8.25 -5.87
N GLY A 270 -1.20 9.44 -5.42
CA GLY A 270 -2.58 9.88 -5.33
C GLY A 270 -3.49 8.85 -4.64
N LEU A 271 -4.69 8.70 -5.13
CA LEU A 271 -5.65 7.71 -4.61
C LEU A 271 -5.23 6.26 -4.84
N ASP A 272 -4.48 5.98 -5.91
CA ASP A 272 -4.13 4.62 -6.31
C ASP A 272 -3.23 3.91 -5.29
N GLY A 273 -2.32 4.66 -4.64
CA GLY A 273 -1.55 4.15 -3.50
C GLY A 273 -2.48 3.69 -2.37
N SER A 274 -3.34 4.57 -1.91
CA SER A 274 -4.32 4.26 -0.85
C SER A 274 -5.24 3.09 -1.22
N ARG A 275 -5.62 2.94 -2.49
CA ARG A 275 -6.50 1.85 -2.97
C ARG A 275 -5.86 0.47 -2.79
N CYS A 276 -4.57 0.34 -3.08
CA CYS A 276 -3.83 -0.91 -2.90
C CYS A 276 -3.52 -1.17 -1.42
N GLU A 277 -2.98 -0.17 -0.73
CA GLU A 277 -2.59 -0.33 0.69
C GLU A 277 -3.79 -0.69 1.56
N ALA A 278 -4.91 0.03 1.47
CA ALA A 278 -6.10 -0.24 2.28
C ALA A 278 -6.60 -1.70 2.14
N ARG A 279 -6.62 -2.22 0.91
CA ARG A 279 -7.12 -3.57 0.60
C ARG A 279 -6.15 -4.66 1.07
N PHE A 280 -4.87 -4.39 1.03
CA PHE A 280 -3.86 -5.30 1.54
C PHE A 280 -3.78 -5.26 3.07
N LEU A 281 -3.64 -4.06 3.66
CA LEU A 281 -3.44 -3.87 5.10
C LEU A 281 -4.64 -4.37 5.92
N SER A 282 -5.86 -4.22 5.42
CA SER A 282 -7.06 -4.75 6.07
C SER A 282 -7.07 -6.28 6.23
N THR A 283 -6.19 -7.00 5.54
CA THR A 283 -6.07 -8.48 5.61
C THR A 283 -4.96 -8.96 6.54
N ARG A 284 -4.15 -8.05 7.12
CA ARG A 284 -2.94 -8.39 7.89
C ARG A 284 -3.17 -8.79 9.35
N GLY A 285 -4.35 -8.51 9.90
CA GLY A 285 -4.67 -8.84 11.29
C GLY A 285 -3.96 -7.98 12.36
N LYS A 286 -3.16 -6.98 11.96
CA LYS A 286 -2.53 -5.99 12.82
C LYS A 286 -3.26 -4.65 12.72
N HIS A 287 -3.08 -3.80 13.73
CA HIS A 287 -3.42 -2.37 13.62
C HIS A 287 -2.61 -1.75 12.48
N TRP A 288 -3.22 -0.82 11.73
CA TRP A 288 -2.55 -0.15 10.63
C TRP A 288 -3.06 1.26 10.40
N ASP A 289 -2.18 2.09 9.91
CA ASP A 289 -2.48 3.42 9.42
C ASP A 289 -1.68 3.74 8.15
N ILE A 290 -2.09 4.79 7.48
CA ILE A 290 -1.32 5.39 6.38
C ILE A 290 -1.21 6.89 6.65
N MET A 291 -0.01 7.41 6.48
CA MET A 291 0.30 8.82 6.56
C MET A 291 0.04 9.49 5.20
N LEU A 292 -0.85 10.47 5.19
CA LEU A 292 -1.16 11.26 4.00
C LEU A 292 -0.29 12.52 3.96
N TRP A 293 0.46 12.71 2.89
CA TRP A 293 1.18 13.95 2.65
C TRP A 293 0.20 15.10 2.43
N THR A 294 0.29 16.15 3.25
CA THR A 294 -0.57 17.32 3.17
C THR A 294 -0.13 18.33 2.12
N PHE A 295 0.87 17.99 1.33
CA PHE A 295 1.47 18.86 0.34
C PHE A 295 1.83 18.06 -0.92
N TYR A 296 2.08 18.80 -1.99
CA TYR A 296 2.62 18.28 -3.24
C TYR A 296 3.61 19.28 -3.86
N CYS A 297 4.49 18.78 -4.73
CA CYS A 297 5.42 19.61 -5.46
C CYS A 297 4.80 20.05 -6.79
N SER A 298 4.61 21.34 -7.00
CA SER A 298 3.90 21.87 -8.16
C SER A 298 4.63 21.64 -9.51
N HIS A 299 5.95 21.50 -9.47
CA HIS A 299 6.79 21.27 -10.67
C HIS A 299 7.45 19.89 -10.73
N GLY A 300 7.12 19.01 -9.79
CA GLY A 300 7.73 17.68 -9.67
C GLY A 300 8.77 17.57 -8.56
N MET A 301 8.85 16.37 -7.96
CA MET A 301 9.79 16.10 -6.88
C MET A 301 11.23 16.05 -7.43
N GLY A 302 12.18 16.65 -6.68
CA GLY A 302 13.59 16.68 -7.06
C GLY A 302 13.98 17.84 -7.97
N GLN A 303 13.03 18.69 -8.39
CA GLN A 303 13.36 19.93 -9.08
C GLN A 303 13.65 21.03 -8.04
N ALA A 304 14.81 21.68 -8.15
CA ALA A 304 15.32 22.63 -7.16
C ALA A 304 14.34 23.77 -6.84
N ASP A 305 13.57 24.22 -7.83
CA ASP A 305 12.67 25.37 -7.72
C ASP A 305 11.20 24.95 -7.54
N SER A 306 10.92 23.67 -7.28
CA SER A 306 9.55 23.23 -7.13
C SER A 306 8.97 23.63 -5.77
N PRO A 307 8.00 24.54 -5.71
CA PRO A 307 7.37 24.90 -4.44
C PRO A 307 6.52 23.74 -3.91
N TRP A 308 6.63 23.54 -2.60
CA TRP A 308 5.82 22.57 -1.86
C TRP A 308 4.55 23.27 -1.39
N VAL A 309 3.43 22.96 -2.04
CA VAL A 309 2.15 23.61 -1.80
C VAL A 309 1.20 22.69 -1.03
N ALA A 310 0.40 23.29 -0.15
CA ALA A 310 -0.54 22.55 0.67
C ALA A 310 -1.70 21.98 -0.17
N LYS A 311 -2.04 20.71 0.04
CA LYS A 311 -3.24 20.10 -0.56
C LYS A 311 -4.52 20.76 -0.06
N PRO A 312 -5.58 20.86 -0.89
CA PRO A 312 -6.94 21.15 -0.44
C PRO A 312 -7.45 20.08 0.55
N ALA A 313 -8.36 20.48 1.44
CA ALA A 313 -8.95 19.56 2.41
C ALA A 313 -9.74 18.42 1.73
N GLU A 314 -10.45 18.73 0.66
CA GLU A 314 -11.23 17.79 -0.14
C GLU A 314 -10.38 16.66 -0.71
N MET A 315 -9.19 16.97 -1.20
CA MET A 315 -8.23 15.97 -1.71
C MET A 315 -7.81 15.01 -0.59
N LEU A 316 -7.45 15.53 0.58
CA LEU A 316 -7.09 14.70 1.73
C LEU A 316 -8.28 13.88 2.27
N MET A 317 -9.49 14.43 2.25
CA MET A 317 -10.72 13.72 2.62
C MET A 317 -11.01 12.56 1.68
N GLN A 318 -10.75 12.73 0.38
CA GLN A 318 -10.92 11.70 -0.62
C GLN A 318 -9.88 10.57 -0.45
N GLU A 319 -8.60 10.91 -0.25
CA GLU A 319 -7.54 9.95 0.06
C GLU A 319 -7.85 9.18 1.34
N ALA A 320 -8.24 9.88 2.40
CA ALA A 320 -8.62 9.27 3.68
C ALA A 320 -9.83 8.33 3.54
N ALA A 321 -10.85 8.69 2.75
CA ALA A 321 -12.06 7.89 2.60
C ALA A 321 -11.78 6.46 2.14
N VAL A 322 -10.80 6.28 1.25
CA VAL A 322 -10.35 4.96 0.77
C VAL A 322 -9.81 4.11 1.92
N LEU A 323 -8.97 4.69 2.78
CA LEU A 323 -8.34 4.00 3.92
C LEU A 323 -9.39 3.65 4.98
N LEU A 324 -10.25 4.63 5.31
CA LEU A 324 -11.30 4.50 6.32
C LEU A 324 -12.31 3.40 5.97
N ALA A 325 -12.68 3.27 4.69
CA ALA A 325 -13.61 2.23 4.21
C ALA A 325 -13.12 0.82 4.53
N PHE A 326 -11.82 0.62 4.72
CA PHE A 326 -11.19 -0.64 5.10
C PHE A 326 -10.80 -0.73 6.59
N GLY A 327 -11.18 0.26 7.39
CA GLY A 327 -10.98 0.26 8.85
C GLY A 327 -9.61 0.77 9.31
N GLY A 328 -8.83 1.39 8.41
CA GLY A 328 -7.53 1.97 8.74
C GLY A 328 -7.62 3.27 9.51
N ASN A 329 -6.53 3.60 10.20
CA ASN A 329 -6.31 4.91 10.78
C ASN A 329 -5.59 5.82 9.77
N VAL A 330 -5.56 7.11 10.05
CA VAL A 330 -4.95 8.11 9.17
C VAL A 330 -4.08 9.06 9.97
N GLN A 331 -2.88 9.32 9.50
CA GLN A 331 -2.05 10.44 9.91
C GLN A 331 -2.01 11.48 8.79
N VAL A 332 -1.91 12.75 9.12
CA VAL A 332 -1.59 13.81 8.16
C VAL A 332 -0.17 14.29 8.39
N TYR A 333 0.60 14.33 7.32
CA TYR A 333 2.00 14.72 7.34
C TYR A 333 2.15 16.22 7.11
N GLU A 334 2.57 16.92 8.13
CA GLU A 334 2.83 18.36 8.14
C GLU A 334 4.32 18.65 8.03
N ASN A 335 4.71 19.29 6.94
CA ASN A 335 6.05 19.84 6.75
C ASN A 335 5.89 21.28 6.23
N PRO A 336 6.00 22.30 7.10
CA PRO A 336 5.83 23.70 6.68
C PRO A 336 7.09 24.19 5.95
N PRO A 337 7.03 24.41 4.61
CA PRO A 337 8.19 24.84 3.86
C PRO A 337 8.75 26.16 4.38
N GLY A 338 10.07 26.26 4.48
CA GLY A 338 10.76 27.46 4.91
C GLY A 338 10.67 27.82 6.39
N LEU A 339 9.93 27.06 7.19
CA LEU A 339 9.84 27.25 8.64
C LEU A 339 10.64 26.17 9.36
N ARG A 340 11.69 26.59 10.05
CA ARG A 340 12.57 25.69 10.79
C ARG A 340 12.43 25.82 12.32
N ASP A 341 11.77 26.86 12.79
CA ASP A 341 11.66 27.22 14.20
C ASP A 341 10.69 26.38 15.04
N GLY A 342 10.07 25.37 14.44
CA GLY A 342 9.22 24.40 15.12
C GLY A 342 7.77 24.86 15.35
N ARG A 343 7.35 25.99 14.76
CA ARG A 343 5.97 26.45 14.88
C ARG A 343 5.03 25.65 13.98
N LEU A 344 3.80 25.48 14.45
CA LEU A 344 2.67 25.06 13.62
C LEU A 344 2.05 26.27 12.93
N VAL A 345 1.55 26.09 11.71
CA VAL A 345 0.96 27.18 10.90
C VAL A 345 -0.54 27.22 11.11
N PRO A 346 -1.14 28.31 11.67
CA PRO A 346 -2.53 28.34 12.10
C PRO A 346 -3.56 27.95 11.02
N TRP A 347 -3.45 28.52 9.80
CA TRP A 347 -4.41 28.24 8.72
C TRP A 347 -4.30 26.78 8.23
N ARG A 348 -3.10 26.17 8.27
CA ARG A 348 -2.91 24.75 7.94
C ARG A 348 -3.55 23.88 9.01
N GLN A 349 -3.34 24.17 10.31
CA GLN A 349 -3.95 23.41 11.40
C GLN A 349 -5.48 23.49 11.41
N LYS A 350 -6.06 24.63 11.00
CA LYS A 350 -7.51 24.75 10.78
C LYS A 350 -7.98 23.79 9.68
N ARG A 351 -7.28 23.78 8.54
CA ARG A 351 -7.57 22.90 7.40
C ARG A 351 -7.45 21.42 7.78
N TRP A 352 -6.38 21.03 8.46
CA TRP A 352 -6.21 19.65 8.92
C TRP A 352 -7.26 19.27 9.98
N GLY A 353 -7.74 20.21 10.76
CA GLY A 353 -8.87 20.02 11.65
C GLY A 353 -10.18 19.72 10.94
N GLU A 354 -10.41 20.28 9.74
CA GLU A 354 -11.56 19.92 8.89
C GLU A 354 -11.46 18.48 8.40
N VAL A 355 -10.28 18.08 7.95
CA VAL A 355 -9.99 16.68 7.58
C VAL A 355 -10.16 15.74 8.79
N GLY A 356 -9.67 16.13 9.96
CA GLY A 356 -9.85 15.36 11.20
C GLY A 356 -11.32 15.17 11.59
N ARG A 357 -12.16 16.19 11.47
CA ARG A 357 -13.61 16.06 11.69
C ARG A 357 -14.27 15.10 10.70
N PHE A 358 -13.90 15.17 9.42
CA PHE A 358 -14.34 14.23 8.39
C PHE A 358 -13.98 12.79 8.76
N ILE A 359 -12.74 12.53 9.17
CA ILE A 359 -12.24 11.22 9.59
C ILE A 359 -13.01 10.72 10.81
N LYS A 360 -13.10 11.52 11.86
CA LYS A 360 -13.72 11.13 13.13
C LYS A 360 -15.22 10.84 13.01
N LYS A 361 -15.94 11.56 12.13
CA LYS A 361 -17.37 11.30 11.85
C LYS A 361 -17.58 9.87 11.31
N ARG A 362 -16.58 9.30 10.63
CA ARG A 362 -16.64 7.98 9.97
C ARG A 362 -16.22 6.81 10.86
N ARG A 363 -15.57 7.09 12.00
CA ARG A 363 -15.01 6.07 12.87
C ARG A 363 -15.98 4.94 13.24
N ALA A 364 -17.19 5.28 13.63
CA ALA A 364 -18.16 4.30 14.13
C ALA A 364 -18.59 3.25 13.10
N ILE A 365 -18.56 3.59 11.81
CA ILE A 365 -18.96 2.69 10.72
C ILE A 365 -17.76 2.03 10.02
N CYS A 366 -16.56 2.54 10.20
CA CYS A 366 -15.35 2.06 9.54
C CYS A 366 -14.54 1.13 10.45
N GLN A 367 -14.29 1.58 11.69
CA GLN A 367 -13.41 0.88 12.62
C GLN A 367 -14.00 -0.44 13.12
N GLY A 368 -13.15 -1.48 13.19
CA GLY A 368 -13.58 -2.82 13.65
C GLY A 368 -14.49 -3.55 12.68
N SER A 369 -14.61 -3.08 11.44
CA SER A 369 -15.29 -3.80 10.37
C SER A 369 -14.36 -4.86 9.76
N ARG A 370 -14.97 -5.91 9.19
CA ARG A 370 -14.28 -6.97 8.43
C ARG A 370 -14.81 -7.02 7.02
N THR A 371 -14.04 -7.56 6.10
CA THR A 371 -14.48 -7.72 4.71
C THR A 371 -15.69 -8.68 4.61
N ILE A 372 -16.57 -8.41 3.65
CA ILE A 372 -17.50 -9.41 3.08
C ILE A 372 -16.80 -9.90 1.81
N PRO A 373 -16.27 -11.15 1.80
CA PRO A 373 -15.44 -11.62 0.69
C PRO A 373 -16.22 -11.67 -0.63
N GLN A 374 -15.63 -11.14 -1.69
CA GLN A 374 -16.17 -11.22 -3.04
C GLN A 374 -15.10 -11.61 -4.06
N VAL A 375 -14.09 -10.78 -4.27
CA VAL A 375 -12.97 -11.07 -5.16
C VAL A 375 -11.67 -10.93 -4.38
N ALA A 376 -10.85 -11.98 -4.38
CA ALA A 376 -9.47 -11.94 -3.90
C ALA A 376 -8.53 -11.74 -5.09
N VAL A 377 -7.67 -10.73 -5.04
CA VAL A 377 -6.53 -10.59 -5.94
C VAL A 377 -5.30 -11.12 -5.22
N LEU A 378 -4.69 -12.17 -5.78
CA LEU A 378 -3.45 -12.74 -5.26
C LEU A 378 -2.29 -11.75 -5.46
N HIS A 379 -1.55 -11.48 -4.41
CA HIS A 379 -0.31 -10.73 -4.41
C HIS A 379 0.81 -11.63 -3.89
N SER A 380 1.33 -12.48 -4.77
CA SER A 380 2.22 -13.57 -4.39
C SER A 380 3.57 -13.05 -3.89
N GLU A 381 3.83 -13.25 -2.59
CA GLU A 381 5.14 -13.03 -2.00
C GLU A 381 6.21 -13.86 -2.71
N HIS A 382 5.91 -15.13 -2.99
CA HIS A 382 6.85 -16.04 -3.62
C HIS A 382 7.25 -15.56 -5.02
N HIS A 383 6.28 -15.09 -5.82
CA HIS A 383 6.55 -14.52 -7.14
C HIS A 383 7.44 -13.27 -7.04
N LEU A 384 7.11 -12.32 -6.17
CA LEU A 384 7.89 -11.10 -6.00
C LEU A 384 9.32 -11.38 -5.53
N ARG A 385 9.49 -12.30 -4.59
CA ARG A 385 10.81 -12.72 -4.11
C ARG A 385 11.64 -13.47 -5.16
N ALA A 386 10.99 -14.11 -6.12
CA ALA A 386 11.65 -14.82 -7.21
C ALA A 386 11.95 -13.94 -8.44
N THR A 387 11.37 -12.73 -8.51
CA THR A 387 11.46 -11.85 -9.69
C THR A 387 11.82 -10.40 -9.31
N PRO A 388 12.89 -10.16 -8.54
CA PRO A 388 13.30 -8.78 -8.27
C PRO A 388 13.70 -8.08 -9.57
N THR A 389 13.19 -6.86 -9.76
CA THR A 389 13.40 -6.03 -10.94
C THR A 389 14.43 -4.91 -10.71
N GLY A 390 15.06 -4.89 -9.56
CA GLY A 390 16.05 -3.90 -9.19
C GLY A 390 16.71 -4.22 -7.84
N ARG A 391 17.68 -3.40 -7.46
CA ARG A 391 18.50 -3.63 -6.26
C ARG A 391 17.74 -3.34 -4.97
N ASN A 392 16.95 -2.28 -4.93
CA ASN A 392 16.26 -1.82 -3.73
C ASN A 392 15.15 -2.79 -3.29
N LEU A 393 14.99 -3.00 -2.00
CA LEU A 393 14.02 -3.97 -1.46
C LEU A 393 12.56 -3.57 -1.70
N MET A 394 12.25 -2.29 -1.74
CA MET A 394 10.89 -1.79 -1.96
C MET A 394 10.62 -1.46 -3.43
N TRP A 395 11.56 -0.75 -4.07
CA TRP A 395 11.38 -0.27 -5.44
C TRP A 395 11.75 -1.33 -6.49
N GLY A 396 12.54 -2.32 -6.12
CA GLY A 396 12.95 -3.43 -6.98
C GLY A 396 11.91 -4.55 -7.08
N MET A 397 10.61 -4.22 -7.01
CA MET A 397 9.52 -5.20 -7.16
C MET A 397 8.50 -4.71 -8.17
N ASP A 398 8.03 -5.64 -9.00
CA ASP A 398 7.00 -5.35 -9.99
C ASP A 398 5.59 -5.66 -9.45
N ILE A 399 4.90 -4.64 -9.01
CA ILE A 399 3.51 -4.71 -8.53
C ILE A 399 2.47 -4.35 -9.59
N THR A 400 2.92 -4.01 -10.82
CA THR A 400 2.08 -3.50 -11.91
C THR A 400 0.89 -4.42 -12.25
N PRO A 401 1.06 -5.76 -12.37
CA PRO A 401 -0.08 -6.63 -12.70
C PRO A 401 -1.14 -6.66 -11.60
N VAL A 402 -0.72 -6.65 -10.34
CA VAL A 402 -1.65 -6.65 -9.19
C VAL A 402 -2.43 -5.34 -9.15
N GLN A 403 -1.77 -4.20 -9.35
CA GLN A 403 -2.43 -2.89 -9.44
C GLN A 403 -3.45 -2.87 -10.59
N GLY A 404 -3.09 -3.34 -11.77
CA GLY A 404 -3.98 -3.40 -12.92
C GLY A 404 -5.23 -4.27 -12.67
N ALA A 405 -5.04 -5.43 -12.03
CA ALA A 405 -6.16 -6.28 -11.64
C ALA A 405 -7.08 -5.57 -10.63
N VAL A 406 -6.51 -4.97 -9.60
CA VAL A 406 -7.29 -4.23 -8.59
C VAL A 406 -8.08 -3.10 -9.24
N PHE A 407 -7.45 -2.26 -10.03
CA PHE A 407 -8.09 -1.08 -10.59
C PHE A 407 -9.18 -1.43 -11.61
N SER A 408 -8.93 -2.38 -12.51
CA SER A 408 -9.96 -2.81 -13.48
C SER A 408 -11.16 -3.45 -12.81
N LEU A 409 -10.97 -4.24 -11.77
CA LEU A 409 -12.05 -4.85 -11.01
C LEU A 409 -12.85 -3.83 -10.19
N LEU A 410 -12.18 -2.81 -9.63
CA LEU A 410 -12.84 -1.73 -8.90
C LEU A 410 -13.68 -0.86 -9.84
N GLU A 411 -13.21 -0.59 -11.04
CA GLU A 411 -13.97 0.13 -12.07
C GLU A 411 -15.16 -0.68 -12.60
N ALA A 412 -15.15 -1.99 -12.42
CA ALA A 412 -16.30 -2.88 -12.63
C ALA A 412 -17.16 -3.06 -11.35
N HIS A 413 -16.91 -2.28 -10.29
CA HIS A 413 -17.63 -2.23 -9.02
C HIS A 413 -17.64 -3.54 -8.22
N TYR A 414 -16.60 -4.37 -8.36
CA TYR A 414 -16.40 -5.51 -7.46
C TYR A 414 -15.84 -5.07 -6.11
N GLY A 415 -16.26 -5.77 -5.04
CA GLY A 415 -15.57 -5.71 -3.75
C GLY A 415 -14.27 -6.51 -3.82
N VAL A 416 -13.12 -5.83 -3.75
CA VAL A 416 -11.81 -6.42 -3.95
C VAL A 416 -10.99 -6.36 -2.66
N ASP A 417 -10.39 -7.50 -2.28
CA ASP A 417 -9.33 -7.58 -1.28
C ASP A 417 -8.04 -8.05 -1.95
N ILE A 418 -6.89 -7.58 -1.45
CA ILE A 418 -5.57 -8.06 -1.89
C ILE A 418 -5.01 -8.95 -0.80
N LEU A 419 -4.61 -10.17 -1.16
CA LEU A 419 -4.06 -11.14 -0.22
C LEU A 419 -2.83 -11.82 -0.82
N ASP A 420 -1.81 -11.99 0.02
CA ASP A 420 -0.69 -12.88 -0.28
C ASP A 420 -1.01 -14.33 0.07
N GLU A 421 -0.08 -15.24 -0.17
CA GLU A 421 -0.27 -16.67 0.11
C GLU A 421 -0.64 -16.91 1.58
N TRP A 422 0.05 -16.23 2.52
CA TRP A 422 -0.19 -16.38 3.95
C TRP A 422 -1.64 -16.03 4.33
N ALA A 423 -2.16 -14.93 3.81
CA ALA A 423 -3.52 -14.49 4.12
C ALA A 423 -4.59 -15.23 3.32
N LEU A 424 -4.30 -15.68 2.09
CA LEU A 424 -5.28 -16.26 1.19
C LEU A 424 -5.48 -17.76 1.40
N LEU A 425 -4.40 -18.55 1.59
CA LEU A 425 -4.49 -20.01 1.70
C LEU A 425 -5.53 -20.49 2.71
N PRO A 426 -5.56 -19.99 3.96
CA PRO A 426 -6.56 -20.44 4.94
C PRO A 426 -7.99 -19.96 4.63
N ARG A 427 -8.14 -18.99 3.73
CA ARG A 427 -9.39 -18.28 3.43
C ARG A 427 -9.91 -18.49 2.01
N LEU A 428 -9.25 -19.29 1.19
CA LEU A 428 -9.62 -19.50 -0.22
C LEU A 428 -11.12 -19.78 -0.41
N LYS A 429 -11.71 -20.61 0.44
CA LYS A 429 -13.13 -21.00 0.36
C LYS A 429 -14.11 -19.87 0.72
N GLU A 430 -13.63 -18.77 1.32
CA GLU A 430 -14.47 -17.62 1.65
C GLU A 430 -14.76 -16.77 0.40
N PHE A 431 -13.85 -16.77 -0.58
CA PHE A 431 -13.95 -15.94 -1.76
C PHE A 431 -14.65 -16.67 -2.91
N PRO A 432 -15.73 -16.11 -3.46
CA PRO A 432 -16.37 -16.64 -4.66
C PRO A 432 -15.47 -16.63 -5.89
N VAL A 433 -14.56 -15.67 -5.98
CA VAL A 433 -13.65 -15.50 -7.11
C VAL A 433 -12.25 -15.18 -6.59
N VAL A 434 -11.24 -15.80 -7.21
CA VAL A 434 -9.82 -15.48 -7.04
C VAL A 434 -9.25 -15.04 -8.40
N VAL A 435 -8.43 -14.01 -8.40
CA VAL A 435 -7.70 -13.51 -9.57
C VAL A 435 -6.20 -13.62 -9.29
N ALA A 436 -5.48 -14.33 -10.15
CA ALA A 436 -4.02 -14.46 -10.12
C ALA A 436 -3.42 -13.72 -11.34
N PRO A 437 -3.03 -12.43 -11.20
CA PRO A 437 -2.61 -11.60 -12.30
C PRO A 437 -1.13 -11.79 -12.63
N GLU A 438 -0.80 -12.52 -13.70
CA GLU A 438 0.55 -12.59 -14.30
C GLU A 438 1.67 -12.96 -13.30
N GLN A 439 1.38 -13.88 -12.37
CA GLN A 439 2.30 -14.31 -11.30
C GLN A 439 2.77 -15.75 -11.53
N ASP A 440 3.68 -15.95 -12.48
CA ASP A 440 4.17 -17.25 -12.91
C ASP A 440 5.11 -17.95 -11.92
N LYS A 441 5.71 -17.21 -10.98
CA LYS A 441 6.61 -17.77 -9.97
C LYS A 441 5.95 -18.00 -8.60
N MET A 442 4.61 -18.09 -8.56
CA MET A 442 3.97 -18.49 -7.30
C MET A 442 4.39 -19.91 -6.89
N SER A 443 4.31 -20.22 -5.60
CA SER A 443 4.72 -21.53 -5.07
C SER A 443 3.85 -22.69 -5.60
N ASP A 444 4.42 -23.90 -5.66
CA ASP A 444 3.66 -25.11 -6.04
C ASP A 444 2.51 -25.40 -5.07
N VAL A 445 2.69 -25.04 -3.80
CA VAL A 445 1.62 -25.13 -2.79
C VAL A 445 0.45 -24.26 -3.18
N MET A 446 0.71 -23.01 -3.61
CA MET A 446 -0.33 -22.07 -4.04
C MET A 446 -1.02 -22.54 -5.32
N VAL A 447 -0.27 -23.03 -6.30
CA VAL A 447 -0.84 -23.57 -7.55
C VAL A 447 -1.80 -24.73 -7.27
N ARG A 448 -1.35 -25.72 -6.48
CA ARG A 448 -2.20 -26.85 -6.07
C ARG A 448 -3.45 -26.41 -5.32
N ALA A 449 -3.29 -25.48 -4.36
CA ALA A 449 -4.40 -24.95 -3.60
C ALA A 449 -5.45 -24.26 -4.48
N LEU A 450 -5.02 -23.49 -5.49
CA LEU A 450 -5.91 -22.85 -6.46
C LEU A 450 -6.60 -23.89 -7.36
N GLN A 451 -5.91 -24.92 -7.80
CA GLN A 451 -6.52 -26.01 -8.56
C GLN A 451 -7.59 -26.75 -7.74
N ASP A 452 -7.31 -27.05 -6.48
CA ASP A 452 -8.26 -27.71 -5.58
C ASP A 452 -9.44 -26.81 -5.21
N TYR A 453 -9.20 -25.51 -5.05
CA TYR A 453 -10.24 -24.51 -4.89
C TYR A 453 -11.22 -24.52 -6.07
N VAL A 454 -10.71 -24.59 -7.31
CA VAL A 454 -11.56 -24.68 -8.51
C VAL A 454 -12.31 -26.01 -8.55
N ARG A 455 -11.61 -27.14 -8.34
CA ARG A 455 -12.29 -28.47 -8.29
C ARG A 455 -13.42 -28.49 -7.26
N GLY A 456 -13.23 -27.77 -6.16
CA GLY A 456 -14.21 -27.63 -5.07
C GLY A 456 -15.41 -26.72 -5.37
N GLY A 457 -15.42 -25.99 -6.49
CA GLY A 457 -16.50 -25.07 -6.89
C GLY A 457 -16.11 -23.60 -6.96
N GLY A 458 -14.86 -23.25 -6.68
CA GLY A 458 -14.33 -21.90 -6.80
C GLY A 458 -14.20 -21.43 -8.25
N ARG A 459 -13.99 -20.16 -8.43
CA ARG A 459 -13.82 -19.50 -9.74
C ARG A 459 -12.50 -18.77 -9.77
N LEU A 460 -11.63 -19.14 -10.72
CA LEU A 460 -10.27 -18.61 -10.83
C LEU A 460 -10.08 -17.89 -12.16
N LEU A 461 -9.63 -16.65 -12.13
CA LEU A 461 -9.09 -15.96 -13.30
C LEU A 461 -7.57 -15.97 -13.23
N VAL A 462 -6.92 -16.48 -14.26
CA VAL A 462 -5.47 -16.39 -14.44
C VAL A 462 -5.17 -15.63 -15.73
N SER A 463 -4.16 -14.80 -15.72
CA SER A 463 -3.65 -14.07 -16.87
C SER A 463 -2.14 -14.25 -17.02
N GLY A 464 -1.67 -13.97 -18.22
CA GLY A 464 -0.26 -14.10 -18.57
C GLY A 464 0.06 -15.40 -19.30
N PRO A 465 1.00 -15.34 -20.28
CA PRO A 465 1.37 -16.50 -21.10
C PRO A 465 2.01 -17.63 -20.30
N ALA A 466 2.76 -17.33 -19.27
CA ALA A 466 3.44 -18.29 -18.41
C ALA A 466 2.49 -19.01 -17.43
N ALA A 467 1.26 -18.54 -17.25
CA ALA A 467 0.24 -19.27 -16.49
C ALA A 467 -0.06 -20.65 -17.13
N PHE A 468 0.10 -20.79 -18.46
CA PHE A 468 -0.02 -22.08 -19.14
C PHE A 468 0.97 -23.11 -18.58
N ASP A 469 2.21 -22.73 -18.42
CA ASP A 469 3.26 -23.64 -17.94
C ASP A 469 3.11 -23.96 -16.44
N ARG A 470 2.50 -23.04 -15.67
CA ARG A 470 2.27 -23.23 -14.22
C ARG A 470 1.05 -24.10 -13.90
N PHE A 471 -0.05 -23.89 -14.59
CA PHE A 471 -1.32 -24.60 -14.29
C PHE A 471 -1.53 -25.84 -15.15
N GLY A 472 -0.87 -25.91 -16.31
CA GLY A 472 -1.00 -27.00 -17.27
C GLY A 472 -2.20 -26.84 -18.21
N GLY A 473 -2.00 -27.25 -19.47
CA GLY A 473 -3.02 -27.14 -20.52
C GLY A 473 -4.31 -27.92 -20.22
N GLU A 474 -4.22 -29.07 -19.54
CA GLU A 474 -5.38 -29.86 -19.13
C GLU A 474 -6.27 -29.08 -18.15
N PHE A 475 -5.68 -28.48 -17.10
CA PHE A 475 -6.44 -27.68 -16.13
C PHE A 475 -7.07 -26.45 -16.79
N LEU A 476 -6.33 -25.76 -17.65
CA LEU A 476 -6.81 -24.58 -18.38
C LEU A 476 -7.76 -24.94 -19.53
N GLY A 477 -7.80 -26.21 -19.94
CA GLY A 477 -8.64 -26.72 -21.02
C GLY A 477 -8.21 -26.23 -22.40
N VAL A 478 -6.91 -25.99 -22.60
CA VAL A 478 -6.35 -25.48 -23.87
C VAL A 478 -5.06 -26.19 -24.24
N LYS A 479 -4.77 -26.24 -25.53
CA LYS A 479 -3.44 -26.58 -26.07
C LYS A 479 -2.67 -25.30 -26.33
N GLY A 480 -1.44 -25.23 -25.82
CA GLY A 480 -0.53 -24.12 -26.06
C GLY A 480 0.01 -24.16 -27.47
N GLY A 481 0.03 -23.03 -28.14
CA GLY A 481 0.65 -22.80 -29.41
C GLY A 481 1.86 -21.86 -29.30
N THR A 482 2.09 -21.09 -30.34
CA THR A 482 3.19 -20.14 -30.46
C THR A 482 3.19 -19.13 -29.31
N LEU A 483 4.37 -18.85 -28.80
CA LEU A 483 4.62 -17.74 -27.90
C LEU A 483 5.15 -16.56 -28.71
N GLU A 484 4.35 -15.55 -28.91
CA GLU A 484 4.73 -14.33 -29.60
C GLU A 484 5.30 -13.29 -28.62
N VAL A 485 6.28 -12.54 -29.10
CA VAL A 485 6.96 -11.49 -28.34
C VAL A 485 6.51 -10.13 -28.85
N LYS A 486 6.18 -9.22 -27.91
CA LYS A 486 5.75 -7.84 -28.19
C LYS A 486 4.57 -7.80 -29.18
N ALA A 487 3.55 -8.59 -28.90
CA ALA A 487 2.37 -8.72 -29.74
C ALA A 487 1.25 -7.79 -29.31
N THR A 488 0.53 -7.25 -30.30
CA THR A 488 -0.73 -6.54 -30.09
C THR A 488 -1.83 -7.24 -30.87
N TYR A 489 -2.89 -7.61 -30.17
CA TYR A 489 -4.09 -8.14 -30.78
C TYR A 489 -5.31 -7.33 -30.36
N HIS A 490 -6.28 -7.23 -31.28
CA HIS A 490 -7.57 -6.65 -30.97
C HIS A 490 -8.47 -7.74 -30.35
N VAL A 491 -9.00 -7.46 -29.17
CA VAL A 491 -9.95 -8.34 -28.48
C VAL A 491 -11.35 -7.74 -28.55
N PRO A 492 -12.39 -8.54 -28.81
CA PRO A 492 -13.76 -8.05 -28.90
C PRO A 492 -14.22 -7.49 -27.53
N THR A 493 -14.88 -6.34 -27.54
CA THR A 493 -15.39 -5.68 -26.34
C THR A 493 -16.68 -4.94 -26.67
N GLY A 494 -17.81 -5.37 -26.15
CA GLY A 494 -19.12 -4.80 -26.52
C GLY A 494 -19.34 -4.82 -28.04
N ASP A 495 -19.61 -3.68 -28.65
CA ASP A 495 -19.82 -3.52 -30.09
C ASP A 495 -18.51 -3.23 -30.88
N GLY A 496 -17.35 -3.28 -30.19
CA GLY A 496 -16.08 -2.92 -30.79
C GLY A 496 -14.96 -3.89 -30.49
N ALA A 497 -13.73 -3.48 -30.77
CA ALA A 497 -12.54 -4.21 -30.45
C ALA A 497 -11.47 -3.27 -29.86
N THR A 498 -10.80 -3.71 -28.82
CA THR A 498 -9.72 -2.96 -28.18
C THR A 498 -8.37 -3.60 -28.46
N PRO A 499 -7.33 -2.82 -28.80
CA PRO A 499 -5.97 -3.34 -28.85
C PRO A 499 -5.50 -3.66 -27.43
N LEU A 500 -4.95 -4.85 -27.23
CA LEU A 500 -4.30 -5.30 -26.02
C LEU A 500 -2.85 -5.64 -26.37
N TYR A 501 -1.92 -4.95 -25.76
CA TYR A 501 -0.49 -5.21 -25.89
C TYR A 501 -0.01 -6.22 -24.85
N SER A 502 0.89 -7.12 -25.26
CA SER A 502 1.55 -8.03 -24.34
C SER A 502 3.00 -8.21 -24.71
N GLU A 503 3.90 -8.18 -23.71
CA GLU A 503 5.32 -8.51 -23.92
C GLU A 503 5.49 -9.92 -24.46
N HIS A 504 4.64 -10.84 -23.98
CA HIS A 504 4.53 -12.19 -24.49
C HIS A 504 3.06 -12.57 -24.60
N TRP A 505 2.67 -13.15 -25.73
CA TRP A 505 1.33 -13.66 -25.98
C TRP A 505 1.40 -15.12 -26.39
N ARG A 506 0.74 -16.00 -25.65
CA ARG A 506 0.63 -17.41 -26.04
C ARG A 506 -0.65 -17.62 -26.85
N LEU A 507 -0.52 -17.95 -28.13
CA LEU A 507 -1.67 -18.37 -28.92
C LEU A 507 -2.13 -19.74 -28.44
N VAL A 508 -3.40 -19.87 -28.12
CA VAL A 508 -3.97 -21.11 -27.58
C VAL A 508 -5.10 -21.64 -28.45
N THR A 509 -5.30 -22.95 -28.39
CA THR A 509 -6.44 -23.61 -29.04
C THR A 509 -7.25 -24.33 -27.96
N PRO A 510 -8.56 -24.04 -27.80
CA PRO A 510 -9.41 -24.74 -26.84
C PRO A 510 -9.45 -26.24 -27.07
N THR A 511 -9.44 -27.01 -25.96
CA THR A 511 -9.68 -28.46 -25.94
C THR A 511 -10.97 -28.78 -25.20
N THR A 512 -10.95 -28.70 -23.86
CA THR A 512 -12.16 -28.84 -23.03
C THR A 512 -12.76 -27.49 -22.64
N ALA A 513 -12.00 -26.41 -22.73
CA ALA A 513 -12.48 -25.07 -22.46
C ALA A 513 -13.34 -24.52 -23.59
N LYS A 514 -14.27 -23.63 -23.25
CA LYS A 514 -14.96 -22.81 -24.23
C LYS A 514 -14.09 -21.57 -24.53
N GLY A 515 -13.66 -21.41 -25.79
CA GLY A 515 -13.07 -20.17 -26.27
C GLY A 515 -14.12 -19.06 -26.35
N VAL A 516 -13.72 -17.84 -26.04
CA VAL A 516 -14.58 -16.65 -26.06
C VAL A 516 -13.91 -15.55 -26.86
N GLY A 517 -14.63 -15.01 -27.85
CA GLY A 517 -14.10 -14.05 -28.80
C GLY A 517 -13.03 -14.65 -29.71
N HIS A 518 -12.59 -13.87 -30.67
CA HIS A 518 -11.47 -14.21 -31.54
C HIS A 518 -10.50 -13.03 -31.56
N LEU A 519 -9.21 -13.33 -31.64
CA LEU A 519 -8.18 -12.31 -31.78
C LEU A 519 -8.23 -11.71 -33.19
N GLY A 520 -8.13 -10.39 -33.29
CA GLY A 520 -8.01 -9.67 -34.53
C GLY A 520 -6.63 -9.03 -34.68
N LYS A 521 -6.07 -8.98 -35.89
CA LYS A 521 -4.88 -8.18 -36.17
C LYS A 521 -5.21 -6.72 -36.44
N THR A 522 -6.49 -6.41 -36.65
CA THR A 522 -7.04 -5.08 -36.94
C THR A 522 -8.28 -4.85 -36.05
N PRO A 523 -8.78 -3.63 -35.95
CA PRO A 523 -10.02 -3.38 -35.15
C PRO A 523 -11.30 -3.88 -35.88
N LEU A 524 -11.21 -4.51 -37.05
CA LEU A 524 -12.36 -5.05 -37.76
C LEU A 524 -12.80 -6.38 -37.15
N LEU A 525 -14.08 -6.50 -36.85
CA LEU A 525 -14.72 -7.72 -36.29
C LEU A 525 -15.36 -8.52 -37.47
N ASP A 526 -14.56 -8.82 -38.49
CA ASP A 526 -14.98 -9.55 -39.71
C ASP A 526 -14.26 -10.92 -39.84
N ASP A 527 -14.26 -11.47 -41.02
CA ASP A 527 -13.66 -12.77 -41.36
C ASP A 527 -12.12 -12.84 -41.28
N ARG A 528 -11.44 -11.69 -40.98
CA ARG A 528 -9.99 -11.61 -40.76
C ARG A 528 -9.59 -11.94 -39.33
N LEU A 529 -10.49 -12.43 -38.52
CA LEU A 529 -10.21 -12.88 -37.18
C LEU A 529 -9.36 -14.15 -37.19
N LEU A 530 -8.47 -14.27 -36.18
CA LEU A 530 -7.68 -15.47 -35.98
C LEU A 530 -8.53 -16.59 -35.36
N VAL A 531 -8.09 -17.83 -35.55
CA VAL A 531 -8.74 -19.02 -34.94
C VAL A 531 -8.57 -19.07 -33.40
N HIS A 532 -7.68 -18.22 -32.86
CA HIS A 532 -7.36 -18.20 -31.44
C HIS A 532 -8.34 -17.34 -30.69
N PRO A 533 -8.84 -17.79 -29.50
CA PRO A 533 -9.77 -17.03 -28.69
C PRO A 533 -9.06 -15.91 -27.94
N ALA A 534 -9.80 -14.84 -27.63
CA ALA A 534 -9.31 -13.76 -26.77
C ALA A 534 -9.08 -14.23 -25.32
N PHE A 535 -9.94 -15.12 -24.84
CA PHE A 535 -9.78 -15.86 -23.59
C PHE A 535 -10.55 -17.18 -23.64
N SER A 536 -10.31 -18.04 -22.67
CA SER A 536 -11.04 -19.31 -22.53
C SER A 536 -11.63 -19.48 -21.14
N VAL A 537 -12.71 -20.25 -21.03
CA VAL A 537 -13.30 -20.65 -19.74
C VAL A 537 -13.45 -22.16 -19.72
N ASN A 538 -12.76 -22.82 -18.79
CA ASN A 538 -12.83 -24.26 -18.57
C ASN A 538 -13.64 -24.61 -17.33
N ARG A 539 -14.39 -25.72 -17.37
CA ARG A 539 -15.04 -26.29 -16.20
C ARG A 539 -14.15 -27.39 -15.63
N VAL A 540 -13.76 -27.25 -14.37
CA VAL A 540 -12.91 -28.22 -13.67
C VAL A 540 -13.62 -28.64 -12.38
N GLY A 541 -14.06 -29.88 -12.32
CA GLY A 541 -14.92 -30.35 -11.22
C GLY A 541 -16.20 -29.53 -11.11
N ARG A 542 -16.44 -28.94 -9.95
CA ARG A 542 -17.61 -28.09 -9.70
C ARG A 542 -17.37 -26.60 -10.02
N GLY A 543 -16.13 -26.19 -10.25
CA GLY A 543 -15.74 -24.81 -10.48
C GLY A 543 -15.40 -24.46 -11.91
N ARG A 544 -14.79 -23.30 -12.10
CA ARG A 544 -14.39 -22.78 -13.41
C ARG A 544 -13.05 -22.06 -13.31
N VAL A 545 -12.27 -22.13 -14.37
CA VAL A 545 -11.08 -21.29 -14.58
C VAL A 545 -11.22 -20.50 -15.87
N ALA A 546 -11.01 -19.20 -15.83
CA ALA A 546 -10.82 -18.35 -16.99
C ALA A 546 -9.33 -18.13 -17.22
N TYR A 547 -8.89 -18.19 -18.46
CA TYR A 547 -7.51 -17.97 -18.84
C TYR A 547 -7.39 -16.92 -19.95
N VAL A 548 -6.65 -15.85 -19.69
CA VAL A 548 -6.26 -14.83 -20.64
C VAL A 548 -4.76 -15.01 -20.93
N PRO A 549 -4.37 -15.45 -22.13
CA PRO A 549 -2.99 -15.85 -22.42
C PRO A 549 -2.05 -14.67 -22.75
N ALA A 550 -2.29 -13.51 -22.11
CA ALA A 550 -1.59 -12.25 -22.32
C ALA A 550 -1.43 -11.48 -21.01
N ASN A 551 -0.54 -10.46 -21.01
CA ASN A 551 -0.31 -9.58 -19.87
C ASN A 551 -1.42 -8.51 -19.72
N LEU A 552 -2.66 -8.96 -19.56
CA LEU A 552 -3.88 -8.15 -19.52
C LEU A 552 -3.82 -7.03 -18.48
N PHE A 553 -3.47 -7.38 -17.26
CA PHE A 553 -3.52 -6.43 -16.14
C PHE A 553 -2.33 -5.46 -16.16
N ARG A 554 -1.18 -5.91 -16.60
CA ARG A 554 -0.03 -5.03 -16.84
C ARG A 554 -0.35 -3.97 -17.90
N ASP A 555 -0.95 -4.38 -19.01
CA ASP A 555 -1.36 -3.46 -20.06
C ASP A 555 -2.42 -2.48 -19.58
N PHE A 556 -3.44 -2.98 -18.88
CA PHE A 556 -4.47 -2.11 -18.30
C PHE A 556 -3.87 -1.09 -17.33
N ASN A 557 -2.94 -1.49 -16.46
CA ASN A 557 -2.33 -0.54 -15.50
C ASN A 557 -1.57 0.60 -16.20
N ARG A 558 -1.00 0.32 -17.36
CA ARG A 558 -0.26 1.33 -18.16
C ARG A 558 -1.17 2.33 -18.85
N ASN A 559 -2.26 1.86 -19.45
CA ASN A 559 -3.08 2.68 -20.35
C ASN A 559 -4.42 3.12 -19.77
N ARG A 560 -4.98 2.42 -18.76
CA ARG A 560 -6.30 2.67 -18.15
C ARG A 560 -7.43 2.84 -19.16
N TYR A 561 -7.34 2.12 -20.27
CA TYR A 561 -8.24 2.28 -21.39
C TYR A 561 -9.62 1.67 -21.06
N PRO A 562 -10.74 2.43 -21.25
CA PRO A 562 -12.07 1.98 -20.85
C PRO A 562 -12.53 0.68 -21.51
N LEU A 563 -12.18 0.45 -22.78
CA LEU A 563 -12.56 -0.80 -23.47
C LEU A 563 -11.78 -2.00 -22.93
N THR A 564 -10.51 -1.83 -22.48
CA THR A 564 -9.78 -2.90 -21.79
C THR A 564 -10.42 -3.23 -20.44
N GLN A 565 -10.92 -2.22 -19.71
CA GLN A 565 -11.73 -2.44 -18.52
C GLN A 565 -13.02 -3.21 -18.83
N GLY A 566 -13.71 -2.86 -19.94
CA GLY A 566 -14.88 -3.58 -20.43
C GLY A 566 -14.57 -5.05 -20.73
N PHE A 567 -13.41 -5.33 -21.36
CA PHE A 567 -12.96 -6.70 -21.60
C PHE A 567 -12.75 -7.48 -20.29
N VAL A 568 -12.14 -6.87 -19.25
CA VAL A 568 -12.02 -7.49 -17.91
C VAL A 568 -13.40 -7.80 -17.32
N ALA A 569 -14.35 -6.87 -17.46
CA ALA A 569 -15.73 -7.08 -16.98
C ALA A 569 -16.42 -8.26 -17.71
N ASP A 570 -16.18 -8.41 -19.02
CA ASP A 570 -16.70 -9.53 -19.82
C ASP A 570 -16.09 -10.88 -19.38
N VAL A 571 -14.77 -10.92 -19.15
CA VAL A 571 -14.10 -12.12 -18.61
C VAL A 571 -14.69 -12.51 -17.27
N MET A 572 -14.85 -11.54 -16.36
CA MET A 572 -15.43 -11.77 -15.04
C MET A 572 -16.89 -12.23 -15.12
N GLN A 573 -17.69 -11.65 -16.00
CA GLN A 573 -19.08 -12.06 -16.21
C GLN A 573 -19.20 -13.51 -16.72
N LYS A 574 -18.32 -13.92 -17.66
CA LYS A 574 -18.30 -15.29 -18.19
C LYS A 574 -17.81 -16.30 -17.16
N LEU A 575 -16.83 -15.93 -16.34
CA LEU A 575 -16.29 -16.76 -15.26
C LEU A 575 -17.27 -16.89 -14.09
N ALA A 576 -17.69 -15.75 -13.54
CA ALA A 576 -18.38 -15.68 -12.25
C ALA A 576 -19.91 -15.59 -12.38
N GLY A 577 -20.41 -15.06 -13.47
CA GLY A 577 -21.83 -14.74 -13.61
C GLY A 577 -22.27 -13.68 -12.58
N ARG A 578 -23.47 -13.87 -12.04
CA ARG A 578 -24.00 -12.95 -11.02
C ARG A 578 -23.51 -13.35 -9.62
N LEU A 579 -22.82 -12.43 -8.94
CA LEU A 579 -22.45 -12.57 -7.54
C LEU A 579 -23.59 -12.11 -6.63
N ASP A 580 -23.55 -12.53 -5.34
CA ASP A 580 -24.61 -12.21 -4.36
C ASP A 580 -24.79 -10.72 -4.12
N ILE A 581 -23.73 -9.93 -4.25
CA ILE A 581 -23.78 -8.48 -4.18
C ILE A 581 -23.32 -7.91 -5.52
N GLN A 582 -24.14 -7.05 -6.09
CA GLN A 582 -23.86 -6.36 -7.35
C GLN A 582 -24.06 -4.87 -7.14
N VAL A 583 -23.12 -4.07 -7.57
CA VAL A 583 -23.20 -2.63 -7.52
C VAL A 583 -23.11 -2.08 -8.94
N GLN A 584 -24.01 -1.18 -9.29
CA GLN A 584 -23.97 -0.42 -10.52
C GLN A 584 -23.89 1.04 -10.13
N ALA A 585 -22.84 1.71 -10.57
CA ALA A 585 -22.51 3.08 -10.20
C ALA A 585 -21.71 3.76 -11.32
N PRO A 586 -21.48 5.08 -11.28
CA PRO A 586 -20.49 5.73 -12.13
C PRO A 586 -19.09 5.10 -11.93
N ILE A 587 -18.31 4.99 -13.00
CA ILE A 587 -16.99 4.30 -13.04
C ILE A 587 -15.99 4.80 -11.98
N GLY A 588 -16.11 6.06 -11.56
CA GLY A 588 -15.31 6.64 -10.49
C GLY A 588 -15.71 6.25 -9.07
N THR A 589 -16.65 5.30 -8.89
CA THR A 589 -17.08 4.83 -7.57
C THR A 589 -16.29 3.58 -7.16
N ASP A 590 -15.49 3.67 -6.10
CA ASP A 590 -14.91 2.48 -5.46
C ASP A 590 -15.88 1.91 -4.41
N VAL A 591 -15.98 0.58 -4.38
CA VAL A 591 -16.87 -0.15 -3.48
C VAL A 591 -16.04 -0.91 -2.45
N ALA A 592 -16.41 -0.79 -1.16
CA ALA A 592 -15.89 -1.67 -0.11
C ALA A 592 -17.07 -2.36 0.60
N LEU A 593 -17.04 -3.69 0.60
CA LEU A 593 -18.07 -4.53 1.21
C LEU A 593 -17.60 -4.93 2.61
N ARG A 594 -18.25 -4.42 3.64
CA ARG A 594 -17.83 -4.62 5.03
C ARG A 594 -18.95 -5.17 5.90
N ALA A 595 -18.55 -5.86 6.95
CA ALA A 595 -19.45 -6.33 8.01
C ALA A 595 -18.96 -5.84 9.37
N GLN A 596 -19.89 -5.40 10.24
CA GLN A 596 -19.62 -4.96 11.60
C GLN A 596 -20.70 -5.58 12.51
N GLY A 597 -20.36 -6.65 13.23
CA GLY A 597 -21.34 -7.47 13.90
C GLY A 597 -22.35 -8.06 12.91
N ARG A 598 -23.65 -7.76 13.12
CA ARG A 598 -24.73 -8.18 12.22
C ARG A 598 -24.98 -7.23 11.05
N ARG A 599 -24.39 -6.02 11.10
CA ARG A 599 -24.55 -5.02 10.05
C ARG A 599 -23.75 -5.40 8.81
N ARG A 600 -24.33 -5.22 7.65
CA ARG A 600 -23.62 -5.16 6.38
C ARG A 600 -23.49 -3.70 5.98
N ILE A 601 -22.29 -3.29 5.58
CA ILE A 601 -21.98 -1.90 5.26
C ILE A 601 -21.37 -1.88 3.86
N ILE A 602 -21.98 -1.11 2.99
CA ILE A 602 -21.47 -0.88 1.64
C ILE A 602 -20.92 0.54 1.61
N HIS A 603 -19.61 0.67 1.62
CA HIS A 603 -18.94 1.94 1.46
C HIS A 603 -18.82 2.27 -0.03
N LEU A 604 -19.14 3.51 -0.36
CA LEU A 604 -19.04 4.11 -1.68
C LEU A 604 -18.04 5.27 -1.58
N VAL A 605 -16.92 5.18 -2.25
CA VAL A 605 -15.90 6.24 -2.28
C VAL A 605 -15.85 6.84 -3.67
N ASN A 606 -16.08 8.14 -3.76
CA ASN A 606 -16.06 8.87 -5.01
C ASN A 606 -14.62 9.29 -5.38
N ARG A 607 -14.13 8.78 -6.50
CA ARG A 607 -12.81 9.12 -7.07
C ARG A 607 -12.87 10.23 -8.14
N CYS A 608 -14.07 10.65 -8.53
CA CYS A 608 -14.22 11.71 -9.51
C CYS A 608 -13.71 13.04 -8.93
N SER A 609 -13.11 13.84 -9.79
CA SER A 609 -12.69 15.20 -9.50
C SER A 609 -13.02 16.08 -10.69
N GLY A 610 -13.08 17.38 -10.50
CA GLY A 610 -13.24 18.36 -11.57
C GLY A 610 -12.00 18.46 -12.49
N ILE A 611 -10.89 17.80 -12.10
CA ILE A 611 -9.65 17.73 -12.87
C ILE A 611 -9.55 16.34 -13.49
N PRO A 612 -9.25 16.22 -14.79
CA PRO A 612 -8.97 14.93 -15.42
C PRO A 612 -7.96 14.14 -14.59
N ASN A 613 -8.10 12.81 -14.55
CA ASN A 613 -7.17 11.90 -13.90
C ASN A 613 -5.75 12.14 -14.40
N GLN A 614 -5.10 13.14 -13.86
CA GLN A 614 -3.70 13.40 -14.11
C GLN A 614 -2.89 12.79 -12.99
N THR A 615 -1.83 12.14 -13.37
CA THR A 615 -0.77 11.78 -12.45
C THR A 615 -0.35 13.02 -11.68
N ALA A 616 -0.21 12.88 -10.41
CA ALA A 616 0.69 13.58 -9.50
C ALA A 616 0.59 15.12 -9.37
N ASN A 617 0.19 15.89 -10.36
CA ASN A 617 0.39 17.36 -10.36
C ASN A 617 -0.91 18.18 -10.24
N GLY A 618 -2.04 17.57 -9.98
CA GLY A 618 -3.31 18.27 -9.86
C GLY A 618 -3.78 18.41 -8.40
N ALA A 619 -3.99 19.64 -7.94
CA ALA A 619 -4.75 19.88 -6.72
C ALA A 619 -6.25 19.69 -7.00
N ILE A 620 -6.92 18.94 -6.13
CA ILE A 620 -8.37 18.69 -6.22
C ILE A 620 -9.04 19.45 -5.09
N ASP A 621 -9.69 20.56 -5.40
CA ASP A 621 -10.41 21.40 -4.43
C ASP A 621 -11.94 21.24 -4.52
N GLU A 622 -12.43 20.61 -5.58
CA GLU A 622 -13.83 20.30 -5.75
C GLU A 622 -14.03 18.82 -6.14
N ILE A 623 -14.93 18.15 -5.42
CA ILE A 623 -15.36 16.80 -5.72
C ILE A 623 -16.84 16.84 -6.02
N PRO A 624 -17.26 16.64 -7.30
CA PRO A 624 -18.65 16.66 -7.69
C PRO A 624 -19.41 15.50 -7.07
N GLU A 625 -20.71 15.67 -6.86
CA GLU A 625 -21.59 14.56 -6.51
C GLU A 625 -21.69 13.58 -7.68
N VAL A 626 -21.73 12.29 -7.37
CA VAL A 626 -21.85 11.21 -8.35
C VAL A 626 -23.04 10.31 -8.03
N GLY A 627 -23.64 9.75 -9.06
CA GLY A 627 -24.76 8.83 -9.00
C GLY A 627 -25.44 8.69 -10.37
N PRO A 628 -26.53 7.90 -10.47
CA PRO A 628 -27.13 7.11 -9.40
C PRO A 628 -26.33 5.85 -9.07
N VAL A 629 -26.53 5.32 -7.86
CA VAL A 629 -25.98 4.03 -7.44
C VAL A 629 -27.13 3.06 -7.22
N THR A 630 -27.01 1.84 -7.78
CA THR A 630 -27.93 0.75 -7.54
C THR A 630 -27.17 -0.43 -6.94
N VAL A 631 -27.62 -0.91 -5.78
CA VAL A 631 -27.10 -2.13 -5.16
C VAL A 631 -28.18 -3.21 -5.22
N ARG A 632 -27.79 -4.40 -5.67
CA ARG A 632 -28.61 -5.61 -5.58
C ARG A 632 -27.89 -6.63 -4.72
N MET A 633 -28.56 -7.12 -3.69
CA MET A 633 -27.98 -8.10 -2.76
C MET A 633 -28.95 -9.27 -2.57
N ARG A 634 -28.43 -10.49 -2.78
CA ARG A 634 -29.17 -11.69 -2.40
C ARG A 634 -29.32 -11.75 -0.88
N MET A 635 -30.54 -11.74 -0.41
CA MET A 635 -30.86 -11.64 1.00
C MET A 635 -32.19 -12.38 1.23
N PRO A 636 -32.17 -13.64 1.77
CA PRO A 636 -33.40 -14.41 1.92
C PRO A 636 -34.48 -13.75 2.76
N GLN A 637 -34.06 -12.98 3.77
CA GLN A 637 -34.97 -12.24 4.66
C GLN A 637 -34.84 -10.75 4.44
N ALA A 638 -35.95 -10.01 4.51
CA ALA A 638 -35.95 -8.57 4.43
C ALA A 638 -35.15 -7.94 5.61
N PRO A 639 -34.28 -6.94 5.36
CA PRO A 639 -33.64 -6.20 6.43
C PRO A 639 -34.67 -5.38 7.23
N LYS A 640 -34.39 -5.17 8.51
CA LYS A 640 -35.21 -4.29 9.35
C LYS A 640 -35.03 -2.82 8.97
N ARG A 641 -33.84 -2.48 8.52
CA ARG A 641 -33.45 -1.09 8.20
C ARG A 641 -32.40 -1.05 7.12
N VAL A 642 -32.55 -0.09 6.21
CA VAL A 642 -31.51 0.33 5.26
C VAL A 642 -31.41 1.86 5.35
N ALA A 643 -30.23 2.38 5.66
CA ALA A 643 -30.02 3.81 5.87
C ALA A 643 -28.64 4.27 5.43
N LEU A 644 -28.51 5.55 5.10
CA LEU A 644 -27.23 6.23 4.96
C LEU A 644 -26.66 6.54 6.35
N ALA A 645 -25.35 6.42 6.48
CA ALA A 645 -24.67 6.59 7.76
C ALA A 645 -24.02 7.96 7.94
N LEU A 646 -23.71 8.66 6.86
CA LEU A 646 -22.86 9.86 6.90
C LEU A 646 -23.61 11.13 6.60
N GLU A 647 -24.41 11.14 5.55
CA GLU A 647 -25.12 12.33 5.08
C GLU A 647 -26.60 12.03 4.85
N LYS A 648 -27.41 13.07 4.82
CA LYS A 648 -28.79 12.94 4.38
C LYS A 648 -28.82 12.88 2.86
N GLY A 649 -29.60 11.95 2.29
CA GLY A 649 -29.69 11.78 0.85
C GLY A 649 -30.92 10.96 0.45
N ASP A 650 -31.25 10.99 -0.84
CA ASP A 650 -32.37 10.26 -1.39
C ASP A 650 -32.02 8.79 -1.57
N LEU A 651 -32.32 8.00 -0.54
CA LEU A 651 -32.18 6.56 -0.51
C LEU A 651 -33.55 5.90 -0.57
N SER A 652 -33.74 5.00 -1.50
CA SER A 652 -34.90 4.13 -1.55
C SER A 652 -34.46 2.66 -1.60
N TRP A 653 -35.30 1.78 -1.07
CA TRP A 653 -35.02 0.34 -1.14
C TRP A 653 -36.31 -0.48 -1.20
N LYS A 654 -36.18 -1.68 -1.78
CA LYS A 654 -37.22 -2.69 -1.77
C LYS A 654 -36.63 -4.08 -1.61
N HIS A 655 -37.34 -4.97 -0.97
CA HIS A 655 -37.03 -6.39 -0.89
C HIS A 655 -38.13 -7.21 -1.55
N ALA A 656 -37.76 -8.02 -2.53
CA ALA A 656 -38.68 -8.89 -3.25
C ALA A 656 -37.96 -10.14 -3.74
N ALA A 657 -38.62 -11.29 -3.68
CA ALA A 657 -38.08 -12.58 -4.14
C ALA A 657 -36.66 -12.90 -3.62
N GLY A 658 -36.38 -12.60 -2.35
CA GLY A 658 -35.07 -12.85 -1.73
C GLY A 658 -33.95 -11.94 -2.21
N VAL A 659 -34.29 -10.81 -2.84
CA VAL A 659 -33.33 -9.80 -3.31
C VAL A 659 -33.65 -8.45 -2.74
N LEU A 660 -32.68 -7.87 -2.05
CA LEU A 660 -32.68 -6.47 -1.64
C LEU A 660 -32.15 -5.61 -2.78
N THR A 661 -32.94 -4.63 -3.21
CA THR A 661 -32.53 -3.61 -4.19
C THR A 661 -32.53 -2.24 -3.51
N ILE A 662 -31.39 -1.56 -3.53
CA ILE A 662 -31.20 -0.24 -2.94
C ILE A 662 -30.85 0.73 -4.07
N LYS A 663 -31.42 1.92 -4.05
CA LYS A 663 -31.09 3.00 -4.96
C LYS A 663 -30.72 4.25 -4.18
N LEU A 664 -29.55 4.81 -4.48
CA LEU A 664 -29.06 6.09 -3.96
C LEU A 664 -28.96 7.06 -5.13
N ALA A 665 -29.57 8.24 -5.01
CA ALA A 665 -29.56 9.21 -6.10
C ALA A 665 -28.15 9.75 -6.36
N ARG A 666 -27.45 10.19 -5.31
CA ARG A 666 -26.10 10.77 -5.39
C ARG A 666 -25.43 10.83 -4.03
N TYR A 667 -24.12 10.97 -4.04
CA TYR A 667 -23.28 11.19 -2.86
C TYR A 667 -22.01 11.95 -3.27
N ARG A 668 -21.34 12.61 -2.31
CA ARG A 668 -20.18 13.47 -2.64
C ARG A 668 -18.84 12.70 -2.51
N ILE A 669 -18.23 12.67 -1.35
CA ILE A 669 -16.87 12.10 -1.19
C ILE A 669 -16.94 10.64 -0.78
N HIS A 670 -17.69 10.35 0.28
CA HIS A 670 -17.81 9.02 0.86
C HIS A 670 -19.14 8.86 1.56
N GLU A 671 -19.86 7.83 1.19
CA GLU A 671 -21.10 7.43 1.84
C GLU A 671 -21.05 5.94 2.23
N ALA A 672 -21.82 5.57 3.22
CA ALA A 672 -21.96 4.19 3.66
C ALA A 672 -23.44 3.81 3.81
N ILE A 673 -23.85 2.80 3.07
CA ILE A 673 -25.20 2.20 3.18
C ILE A 673 -25.14 1.12 4.24
N VAL A 674 -25.84 1.33 5.36
CA VAL A 674 -25.92 0.37 6.47
C VAL A 674 -27.21 -0.44 6.35
N ILE A 675 -27.08 -1.76 6.40
CA ILE A 675 -28.14 -2.76 6.27
C ILE A 675 -28.18 -3.56 7.58
N GLU A 676 -29.32 -3.55 8.30
CA GLU A 676 -29.53 -4.17 9.62
C GLU A 676 -30.65 -5.22 9.61
#